data_6812c0e33cfa993865b24dba81ebccc6
#
_entry.id   6812c0e33cfa993865b24dba81ebccc6
#
_cell.length_a   1.000
_cell.length_b   1.000
_cell.length_c   1.000
_cell.angle_alpha   90.00
_cell.angle_beta   90.00
_cell.angle_gamma   90.00
#
_symmetry.space_group_name_H-M   'P 1'
#
loop_
_entity.id
_entity.type
_entity.pdbx_description
1 polymer ?
#
loop_
_entity_poly.entity_id
_entity_poly.type
_entity_poly.pdbx_seq_one_letter_code
_entity_poly.pdbx_strand_id
1 'polypeptide(L)'
;MNNMLDKLNERQKEAVLATEGPVLVLAGAGSGKTTVLVNRIAYMISEKHIRPWNILAITFTNKAAREMKDRIERLLGDTAKDMWIGTFHSVCVRILRSCIDLLGYSRDFVIYDTADTKTVMKECLRELDIDEKSFPVRNVLSIISNAKNDLMDAATFENVYKSDYRMSIIAKIYYRYQTKLKKNNAVDFDDIILNTVKILSENPDVLSKYQDKFRYILVDEYQDTNNSQYLLINLLAQANRNLCVVGDDDQSIYKFRGANIGNILNFEDDYSDVQKITLDQNYRSTQNILDAANSVISNNKGRMGKSLWTSNGDGNRVYVYTGTNEYDEARYIARQIKKHFDEQGSFSDCAILYRTNAQSRVIEEMLMRESVPYKVLSGLRFYDRKEIKDIIAYLRVVYNPNDDVSLARIINEPKRKIGNATLEKARNIAREKETSLYDVISHADDYPEFKTAIKKLLSFSEIIQSLIKLKDTVTIEELTGRILNDTGYMPALVMEDTTESKTRIENLGEFISVITEFEKNEETGNTLGEFLENISLVSDIDGYDENEDSAVLMTIHSAKGLEFPIVFLSGLEEGLFPGMRSMESDDDIEEERRLCYVAITRAKEQLYITKTISRTIHGKTMPTTASRFFKEIPVEYLEDKTTLQPKVAKVMQDLGVRNAAAPKKEVYMTKGFGSSVKSSGSTDYSKFKAGDTVEHRTFGRGEILKATPCGNDCILEIQFESIGFKRLMAAFAKVKKIN
;
A
#
# COMPACT_ATOMS: atom_id res chain seq x y z
N MET A 1 23.11 -21.32 26.59
CA MET A 1 23.60 -20.17 25.84
C MET A 1 24.32 -20.49 24.54
N ASN A 2 25.11 -21.55 24.41
CA ASN A 2 25.64 -21.97 23.11
C ASN A 2 24.58 -22.30 22.04
N ASN A 3 23.33 -22.47 22.44
CA ASN A 3 22.24 -22.99 21.59
C ASN A 3 21.61 -21.94 20.63
N MET A 4 21.84 -20.64 20.82
CA MET A 4 21.20 -19.57 20.00
C MET A 4 21.97 -19.32 18.69
N LEU A 5 23.30 -19.28 18.77
CA LEU A 5 24.16 -19.08 17.59
C LEU A 5 24.35 -20.38 16.79
N ASP A 6 24.19 -21.56 17.40
CA ASP A 6 24.41 -22.87 16.75
C ASP A 6 23.42 -23.15 15.60
N LYS A 7 22.24 -22.51 15.63
CA LYS A 7 21.20 -22.64 14.59
C LYS A 7 21.40 -21.71 13.40
N LEU A 8 22.35 -20.79 13.47
CA LEU A 8 22.62 -19.80 12.44
C LEU A 8 23.75 -20.27 11.52
N ASN A 9 23.67 -19.93 10.24
CA ASN A 9 24.80 -20.10 9.33
C ASN A 9 25.88 -19.03 9.62
N GLU A 10 27.06 -19.21 9.03
CA GLU A 10 28.21 -18.35 9.32
C GLU A 10 27.96 -16.87 9.00
N ARG A 11 27.25 -16.56 7.91
CA ARG A 11 26.91 -15.17 7.54
C ARG A 11 25.87 -14.56 8.49
N GLN A 12 24.90 -15.35 8.91
CA GLN A 12 23.93 -14.93 9.93
C GLN A 12 24.61 -14.69 11.28
N LYS A 13 25.57 -15.54 11.69
CA LYS A 13 26.37 -15.32 12.91
C LYS A 13 27.18 -14.04 12.81
N GLU A 14 27.85 -13.80 11.68
CA GLU A 14 28.59 -12.57 11.42
C GLU A 14 27.69 -11.34 11.62
N ALA A 15 26.48 -11.35 11.04
CA ALA A 15 25.51 -10.27 11.19
C ALA A 15 25.00 -10.09 12.62
N VAL A 16 24.86 -11.15 13.39
CA VAL A 16 24.46 -11.08 14.81
C VAL A 16 25.57 -10.51 15.69
N LEU A 17 26.82 -10.85 15.42
CA LEU A 17 27.98 -10.47 16.24
C LEU A 17 28.48 -9.06 15.96
N ALA A 18 28.22 -8.49 14.80
CA ALA A 18 28.65 -7.14 14.39
C ALA A 18 27.81 -6.04 15.08
N THR A 19 27.94 -5.83 16.40
CA THR A 19 27.05 -4.98 17.18
C THR A 19 27.32 -3.49 17.08
N GLU A 20 28.54 -3.09 16.82
CA GLU A 20 28.96 -1.68 16.84
C GLU A 20 29.12 -1.10 15.43
N GLY A 21 28.89 0.19 15.29
CA GLY A 21 29.01 0.94 14.04
C GLY A 21 27.87 0.69 13.05
N PRO A 22 27.95 1.26 11.83
CA PRO A 22 26.98 1.05 10.77
C PRO A 22 27.13 -0.33 10.15
N VAL A 23 26.01 -1.07 10.06
CA VAL A 23 25.96 -2.43 9.49
C VAL A 23 24.85 -2.48 8.45
N LEU A 24 25.21 -2.91 7.23
CA LEU A 24 24.25 -3.21 6.16
C LEU A 24 24.15 -4.72 5.98
N VAL A 25 23.00 -5.29 6.30
CA VAL A 25 22.68 -6.70 6.02
C VAL A 25 21.86 -6.77 4.74
N LEU A 26 22.53 -7.10 3.63
CA LEU A 26 21.88 -7.31 2.35
C LEU A 26 21.36 -8.75 2.29
N ALA A 27 20.05 -8.91 2.48
CA ALA A 27 19.43 -10.19 2.77
C ALA A 27 18.36 -10.54 1.74
N GLY A 28 18.57 -11.60 0.95
CA GLY A 28 17.61 -12.04 -0.04
C GLY A 28 16.28 -12.54 0.54
N ALA A 29 15.32 -12.83 -0.33
CA ALA A 29 14.05 -13.43 0.07
C ALA A 29 14.30 -14.74 0.83
N GLY A 30 13.58 -14.97 1.95
CA GLY A 30 13.66 -16.21 2.72
C GLY A 30 15.03 -16.52 3.36
N SER A 31 15.96 -15.55 3.44
CA SER A 31 17.30 -15.73 4.01
C SER A 31 17.38 -15.61 5.53
N GLY A 32 16.22 -15.36 6.20
CA GLY A 32 16.15 -15.24 7.65
C GLY A 32 16.45 -13.84 8.19
N LYS A 33 16.10 -12.77 7.47
CA LYS A 33 16.22 -11.36 7.91
C LYS A 33 15.76 -11.15 9.36
N THR A 34 14.51 -11.48 9.65
CA THR A 34 13.93 -11.33 10.99
C THR A 34 14.63 -12.21 12.03
N THR A 35 15.08 -13.41 11.62
CA THR A 35 15.85 -14.30 12.51
C THR A 35 17.17 -13.65 12.92
N VAL A 36 17.88 -13.03 12.00
CA VAL A 36 19.13 -12.29 12.30
C VAL A 36 18.85 -11.13 13.24
N LEU A 37 17.84 -10.30 12.97
CA LEU A 37 17.48 -9.15 13.82
C LEU A 37 17.12 -9.58 15.25
N VAL A 38 16.26 -10.60 15.38
CA VAL A 38 15.85 -11.14 16.69
C VAL A 38 17.05 -11.69 17.48
N ASN A 39 17.89 -12.50 16.84
CA ASN A 39 19.07 -13.08 17.52
C ASN A 39 20.13 -12.01 17.82
N ARG A 40 20.31 -10.99 16.97
CA ARG A 40 21.17 -9.84 17.23
C ARG A 40 20.72 -9.07 18.47
N ILE A 41 19.42 -8.75 18.59
CA ILE A 41 18.87 -8.07 19.76
C ILE A 41 19.07 -8.93 21.00
N ALA A 42 18.76 -10.23 20.92
CA ALA A 42 18.94 -11.14 22.04
C ALA A 42 20.41 -11.22 22.47
N TYR A 43 21.36 -11.28 21.53
CA TYR A 43 22.79 -11.27 21.80
C TYR A 43 23.24 -9.94 22.45
N MET A 44 22.77 -8.78 21.96
CA MET A 44 23.06 -7.47 22.53
C MET A 44 22.63 -7.36 23.99
N ILE A 45 21.48 -7.89 24.34
CA ILE A 45 20.96 -7.82 25.71
C ILE A 45 21.66 -8.83 26.61
N SER A 46 21.76 -10.11 26.19
CA SER A 46 22.27 -11.20 27.04
C SER A 46 23.78 -11.19 27.22
N GLU A 47 24.55 -10.94 26.14
CA GLU A 47 26.00 -11.06 26.13
C GLU A 47 26.72 -9.71 26.21
N LYS A 48 26.20 -8.69 25.55
CA LYS A 48 26.76 -7.33 25.60
C LYS A 48 26.20 -6.49 26.73
N HIS A 49 25.18 -6.99 27.46
CA HIS A 49 24.53 -6.32 28.57
C HIS A 49 23.99 -4.93 28.22
N ILE A 50 23.57 -4.76 26.95
CA ILE A 50 22.93 -3.54 26.47
C ILE A 50 21.52 -3.48 27.06
N ARG A 51 21.18 -2.32 27.62
CA ARG A 51 19.87 -2.14 28.26
C ARG A 51 18.76 -2.12 27.19
N PRO A 52 17.64 -2.86 27.39
CA PRO A 52 16.56 -2.96 26.41
C PRO A 52 16.03 -1.61 25.94
N TRP A 53 15.88 -0.64 26.82
CA TRP A 53 15.40 0.72 26.48
C TRP A 53 16.39 1.55 25.63
N ASN A 54 17.63 1.09 25.45
CA ASN A 54 18.59 1.71 24.54
C ASN A 54 18.53 1.16 23.12
N ILE A 55 17.63 0.22 22.85
CA ILE A 55 17.45 -0.41 21.54
C ILE A 55 16.13 0.06 20.94
N LEU A 56 16.21 0.56 19.71
CA LEU A 56 15.07 0.88 18.86
C LEU A 56 15.06 -0.08 17.67
N ALA A 57 13.98 -0.86 17.50
CA ALA A 57 13.77 -1.73 16.35
C ALA A 57 12.55 -1.26 15.55
N ILE A 58 12.77 -0.96 14.27
CA ILE A 58 11.75 -0.42 13.37
C ILE A 58 11.44 -1.44 12.28
N THR A 59 10.14 -1.69 12.05
CA THR A 59 9.63 -2.54 10.98
C THR A 59 8.64 -1.77 10.10
N PHE A 60 8.19 -2.38 8.99
CA PHE A 60 7.22 -1.75 8.08
C PHE A 60 5.76 -2.02 8.44
N THR A 61 5.46 -3.16 9.09
CA THR A 61 4.09 -3.57 9.43
C THR A 61 3.96 -3.89 10.91
N ASN A 62 2.76 -3.69 11.46
CA ASN A 62 2.47 -4.03 12.85
C ASN A 62 2.56 -5.56 13.08
N LYS A 63 2.20 -6.39 12.10
CA LYS A 63 2.38 -7.84 12.16
C LYS A 63 3.86 -8.19 12.37
N ALA A 64 4.78 -7.61 11.57
CA ALA A 64 6.21 -7.85 11.70
C ALA A 64 6.77 -7.36 13.06
N ALA A 65 6.27 -6.21 13.55
CA ALA A 65 6.67 -5.70 14.86
C ALA A 65 6.21 -6.63 16.00
N ARG A 66 4.96 -7.10 15.97
CA ARG A 66 4.44 -8.09 16.94
C ARG A 66 5.22 -9.40 16.89
N GLU A 67 5.40 -9.96 15.70
CA GLU A 67 6.16 -11.21 15.53
C GLU A 67 7.61 -11.08 16.02
N MET A 68 8.27 -9.95 15.75
CA MET A 68 9.62 -9.68 16.26
C MET A 68 9.61 -9.64 17.79
N LYS A 69 8.65 -8.94 18.40
CA LYS A 69 8.50 -8.81 19.83
C LYS A 69 8.28 -10.18 20.48
N ASP A 70 7.31 -10.97 20.00
CA ASP A 70 6.98 -12.30 20.49
C ASP A 70 8.21 -13.26 20.45
N ARG A 71 8.98 -13.16 19.36
CA ARG A 71 10.21 -13.98 19.21
C ARG A 71 11.30 -13.57 20.20
N ILE A 72 11.46 -12.27 20.44
CA ILE A 72 12.44 -11.75 21.43
C ILE A 72 12.01 -12.14 22.84
N GLU A 73 10.73 -12.02 23.19
CA GLU A 73 10.18 -12.40 24.50
C GLU A 73 10.34 -13.90 24.78
N ARG A 74 10.15 -14.77 23.78
CA ARG A 74 10.45 -16.20 23.90
C ARG A 74 11.92 -16.49 24.23
N LEU A 75 12.84 -15.64 23.80
CA LEU A 75 14.28 -15.80 24.04
C LEU A 75 14.74 -15.19 25.37
N LEU A 76 14.18 -14.03 25.75
CA LEU A 76 14.67 -13.19 26.85
C LEU A 76 13.69 -13.04 28.01
N GLY A 77 12.45 -13.52 27.87
CA GLY A 77 11.40 -13.32 28.85
C GLY A 77 11.05 -11.84 29.04
N ASP A 78 10.61 -11.48 30.23
CA ASP A 78 10.16 -10.12 30.59
C ASP A 78 11.21 -9.00 30.40
N THR A 79 12.46 -9.37 30.22
CA THR A 79 13.57 -8.39 30.02
C THR A 79 13.35 -7.54 28.73
N ALA A 80 12.55 -8.01 27.77
CA ALA A 80 12.31 -7.33 26.51
C ALA A 80 11.20 -6.25 26.57
N LYS A 81 10.43 -6.17 27.67
CA LYS A 81 9.24 -5.28 27.77
C LYS A 81 9.53 -3.79 27.59
N ASP A 82 10.72 -3.32 27.97
CA ASP A 82 11.10 -1.91 27.90
C ASP A 82 11.65 -1.47 26.51
N MET A 83 11.73 -2.39 25.54
CA MET A 83 12.23 -2.08 24.21
C MET A 83 11.21 -1.27 23.41
N TRP A 84 11.74 -0.43 22.53
CA TRP A 84 10.94 0.21 21.50
C TRP A 84 11.00 -0.62 20.21
N ILE A 85 9.94 -1.42 20.00
CA ILE A 85 9.72 -2.19 18.77
C ILE A 85 8.42 -1.69 18.15
N GLY A 86 8.45 -1.26 16.89
CA GLY A 86 7.25 -0.74 16.23
C GLY A 86 7.48 -0.38 14.78
N THR A 87 6.43 0.17 14.14
CA THR A 87 6.54 0.75 12.80
C THR A 87 7.09 2.18 12.88
N PHE A 88 7.56 2.73 11.74
CA PHE A 88 7.95 4.14 11.66
C PHE A 88 6.89 5.06 12.26
N HIS A 89 5.63 4.86 11.87
CA HIS A 89 4.52 5.69 12.34
C HIS A 89 4.28 5.56 13.84
N SER A 90 4.25 4.34 14.38
CA SER A 90 4.02 4.14 15.82
C SER A 90 5.13 4.76 16.69
N VAL A 91 6.39 4.63 16.27
CA VAL A 91 7.52 5.27 16.93
C VAL A 91 7.40 6.81 16.88
N CYS A 92 7.08 7.36 15.69
CA CYS A 92 6.89 8.81 15.54
C CYS A 92 5.70 9.33 16.33
N VAL A 93 4.55 8.65 16.35
CA VAL A 93 3.40 9.06 17.16
C VAL A 93 3.76 9.09 18.64
N ARG A 94 4.48 8.09 19.14
CA ARG A 94 4.94 8.07 20.54
C ARG A 94 5.90 9.21 20.87
N ILE A 95 6.75 9.63 19.93
CA ILE A 95 7.59 10.83 20.06
C ILE A 95 6.70 12.08 20.07
N LEU A 96 5.80 12.22 19.09
CA LEU A 96 4.92 13.38 18.95
C LEU A 96 4.02 13.58 20.19
N ARG A 97 3.47 12.51 20.78
CA ARG A 97 2.70 12.60 22.04
C ARG A 97 3.47 13.29 23.17
N SER A 98 4.80 13.24 23.14
CA SER A 98 5.62 13.88 24.17
C SER A 98 5.99 15.34 23.88
N CYS A 99 5.96 15.80 22.62
CA CYS A 99 6.56 17.08 22.23
C CYS A 99 5.89 17.82 21.06
N ILE A 100 4.72 17.39 20.56
CA ILE A 100 4.06 18.03 19.41
C ILE A 100 3.58 19.46 19.73
N ASP A 101 3.46 19.79 21.02
CA ASP A 101 3.18 21.15 21.51
C ASP A 101 4.20 22.18 20.99
N LEU A 102 5.43 21.77 20.69
CA LEU A 102 6.44 22.62 20.04
C LEU A 102 6.01 23.11 18.65
N LEU A 103 5.13 22.39 17.98
CA LEU A 103 4.52 22.80 16.68
C LEU A 103 3.15 23.48 16.85
N GLY A 104 2.69 23.68 18.11
CA GLY A 104 1.42 24.32 18.43
C GLY A 104 0.19 23.44 18.18
N TYR A 105 0.35 22.13 18.30
CA TYR A 105 -0.75 21.16 18.43
C TYR A 105 -0.96 20.80 19.90
N SER A 106 -2.12 20.28 20.23
CA SER A 106 -2.38 19.63 21.51
C SER A 106 -1.95 18.15 21.47
N ARG A 107 -1.53 17.59 22.59
CA ARG A 107 -1.03 16.20 22.65
C ARG A 107 -2.11 15.15 22.40
N ASP A 108 -3.37 15.51 22.51
CA ASP A 108 -4.56 14.70 22.20
C ASP A 108 -4.96 14.74 20.72
N PHE A 109 -4.01 15.06 19.83
CA PHE A 109 -4.27 15.07 18.38
C PHE A 109 -4.82 13.74 17.87
N VAL A 110 -5.65 13.81 16.81
CA VAL A 110 -6.18 12.63 16.12
C VAL A 110 -5.45 12.39 14.80
N ILE A 111 -5.45 11.12 14.35
CA ILE A 111 -4.85 10.72 13.08
C ILE A 111 -5.96 10.53 12.07
N TYR A 112 -5.93 11.28 10.98
CA TYR A 112 -6.90 11.20 9.90
C TYR A 112 -6.56 10.11 8.89
N ASP A 113 -7.54 9.28 8.57
CA ASP A 113 -7.44 8.27 7.53
C ASP A 113 -7.65 8.87 6.12
N THR A 114 -7.59 8.00 5.10
CA THR A 114 -7.80 8.42 3.70
C THR A 114 -9.20 9.00 3.43
N ALA A 115 -10.22 8.61 4.18
CA ALA A 115 -11.57 9.14 3.99
C ALA A 115 -11.71 10.53 4.63
N ASP A 116 -11.11 10.71 5.81
CA ASP A 116 -11.05 11.97 6.53
C ASP A 116 -10.27 13.03 5.72
N THR A 117 -9.07 12.67 5.22
CA THR A 117 -8.24 13.56 4.40
C THR A 117 -8.94 13.99 3.12
N LYS A 118 -9.68 13.07 2.45
CA LYS A 118 -10.52 13.42 1.30
C LYS A 118 -11.63 14.40 1.65
N THR A 119 -12.24 14.25 2.83
CA THR A 119 -13.30 15.15 3.31
C THR A 119 -12.74 16.55 3.53
N VAL A 120 -11.62 16.67 4.24
CA VAL A 120 -10.92 17.95 4.43
C VAL A 120 -10.51 18.59 3.11
N MET A 121 -9.96 17.79 2.19
CA MET A 121 -9.54 18.29 0.87
C MET A 121 -10.70 18.84 0.06
N LYS A 122 -11.86 18.17 0.03
CA LYS A 122 -13.07 18.68 -0.63
C LYS A 122 -13.55 20.01 -0.02
N GLU A 123 -13.45 20.14 1.29
CA GLU A 123 -13.76 21.39 1.96
C GLU A 123 -12.78 22.51 1.58
N CYS A 124 -11.47 22.20 1.49
CA CYS A 124 -10.46 23.16 1.06
C CYS A 124 -10.71 23.66 -0.37
N LEU A 125 -10.99 22.75 -1.31
CA LEU A 125 -11.31 23.11 -2.70
C LEU A 125 -12.54 24.03 -2.78
N ARG A 126 -13.62 23.69 -2.04
CA ARG A 126 -14.83 24.51 -1.98
C ARG A 126 -14.58 25.89 -1.38
N GLU A 127 -13.79 26.00 -0.33
CA GLU A 127 -13.47 27.28 0.32
C GLU A 127 -12.59 28.20 -0.53
N LEU A 128 -11.75 27.60 -1.38
CA LEU A 128 -10.90 28.33 -2.30
C LEU A 128 -11.56 28.58 -3.67
N ASP A 129 -12.83 28.17 -3.83
CA ASP A 129 -13.58 28.24 -5.10
C ASP A 129 -12.84 27.56 -6.27
N ILE A 130 -12.24 26.39 -5.98
CA ILE A 130 -11.48 25.62 -6.96
C ILE A 130 -12.31 24.42 -7.43
N ASP A 131 -12.46 24.28 -8.75
CA ASP A 131 -13.20 23.19 -9.38
C ASP A 131 -12.53 21.83 -9.19
N GLU A 132 -13.25 20.87 -8.59
CA GLU A 132 -12.77 19.50 -8.33
C GLU A 132 -12.45 18.73 -9.62
N LYS A 133 -13.08 19.07 -10.76
CA LYS A 133 -12.77 18.41 -12.05
C LYS A 133 -11.39 18.81 -12.58
N SER A 134 -11.01 20.07 -12.38
CA SER A 134 -9.69 20.59 -12.75
C SER A 134 -8.59 20.15 -11.79
N PHE A 135 -8.93 20.00 -10.51
CA PHE A 135 -8.05 19.55 -9.43
C PHE A 135 -8.65 18.36 -8.67
N PRO A 136 -8.64 17.15 -9.26
CA PRO A 136 -9.21 15.97 -8.63
C PRO A 136 -8.59 15.71 -7.25
N VAL A 137 -9.41 15.54 -6.22
CA VAL A 137 -9.01 15.35 -4.82
C VAL A 137 -7.88 14.34 -4.65
N ARG A 138 -7.99 13.18 -5.34
CA ARG A 138 -6.98 12.13 -5.26
C ARG A 138 -5.61 12.58 -5.77
N ASN A 139 -5.59 13.34 -6.88
CA ASN A 139 -4.35 13.80 -7.48
C ASN A 139 -3.67 14.86 -6.61
N VAL A 140 -4.46 15.79 -6.05
CA VAL A 140 -3.94 16.85 -5.17
C VAL A 140 -3.36 16.23 -3.89
N LEU A 141 -4.09 15.30 -3.25
CA LEU A 141 -3.58 14.59 -2.07
C LEU A 141 -2.30 13.79 -2.38
N SER A 142 -2.21 13.15 -3.55
CA SER A 142 -0.98 12.44 -3.94
C SER A 142 0.21 13.37 -4.11
N ILE A 143 0.02 14.56 -4.69
CA ILE A 143 1.09 15.56 -4.85
C ILE A 143 1.54 16.08 -3.47
N ILE A 144 0.60 16.37 -2.56
CA ILE A 144 0.90 16.82 -1.19
C ILE A 144 1.62 15.71 -0.41
N SER A 145 1.19 14.46 -0.53
CA SER A 145 1.83 13.31 0.12
C SER A 145 3.28 13.17 -0.36
N ASN A 146 3.52 13.22 -1.66
CA ASN A 146 4.88 13.18 -2.21
C ASN A 146 5.74 14.34 -1.67
N ALA A 147 5.18 15.56 -1.63
CA ALA A 147 5.88 16.71 -1.08
C ALA A 147 6.27 16.50 0.41
N LYS A 148 5.36 15.97 1.23
CA LYS A 148 5.65 15.63 2.63
C LYS A 148 6.71 14.54 2.76
N ASN A 149 6.68 13.51 1.92
CA ASN A 149 7.69 12.46 1.89
C ASN A 149 9.08 13.00 1.49
N ASP A 150 9.12 14.07 0.68
CA ASP A 150 10.34 14.80 0.31
C ASP A 150 10.65 15.97 1.28
N LEU A 151 10.03 15.98 2.45
CA LEU A 151 10.23 16.98 3.52
C LEU A 151 9.88 18.43 3.13
N MET A 152 9.05 18.61 2.12
CA MET A 152 8.55 19.91 1.71
C MET A 152 7.25 20.24 2.46
N ASP A 153 7.30 21.14 3.42
CA ASP A 153 6.10 21.76 3.98
C ASP A 153 5.43 22.71 2.96
N ALA A 154 4.26 23.24 3.28
CA ALA A 154 3.48 24.07 2.34
C ALA A 154 4.25 25.33 1.88
N ALA A 155 5.06 25.92 2.76
CA ALA A 155 5.86 27.10 2.45
C ALA A 155 7.04 26.77 1.52
N THR A 156 7.73 25.66 1.80
CA THR A 156 8.82 25.16 0.95
C THR A 156 8.28 24.76 -0.43
N PHE A 157 7.14 24.08 -0.48
CA PHE A 157 6.48 23.69 -1.72
C PHE A 157 6.12 24.92 -2.58
N GLU A 158 5.55 25.96 -1.97
CA GLU A 158 5.23 27.22 -2.66
C GLU A 158 6.49 27.87 -3.26
N ASN A 159 7.59 27.91 -2.51
CA ASN A 159 8.84 28.49 -2.99
C ASN A 159 9.45 27.72 -4.15
N VAL A 160 9.47 26.39 -4.10
CA VAL A 160 10.04 25.52 -5.14
C VAL A 160 9.24 25.63 -6.43
N TYR A 161 7.92 25.64 -6.35
CA TYR A 161 7.03 25.61 -7.53
C TYR A 161 6.44 26.97 -7.90
N LYS A 162 7.03 28.06 -7.45
CA LYS A 162 6.56 29.44 -7.64
C LYS A 162 6.31 29.83 -9.11
N SER A 163 7.07 29.26 -10.05
CA SER A 163 6.96 29.53 -11.49
C SER A 163 5.96 28.65 -12.23
N ASP A 164 5.47 27.57 -11.60
CA ASP A 164 4.47 26.68 -12.20
C ASP A 164 3.07 27.10 -11.75
N TYR A 165 2.24 27.57 -12.70
CA TYR A 165 0.88 28.03 -12.40
C TYR A 165 0.00 26.96 -11.75
N ARG A 166 0.07 25.70 -12.20
CA ARG A 166 -0.73 24.62 -11.63
C ARG A 166 -0.28 24.28 -10.22
N MET A 167 1.02 24.17 -10.02
CA MET A 167 1.61 23.87 -8.70
C MET A 167 1.43 25.02 -7.73
N SER A 168 1.42 26.29 -8.17
CA SER A 168 1.11 27.44 -7.30
C SER A 168 -0.31 27.41 -6.76
N ILE A 169 -1.29 26.90 -7.51
CA ILE A 169 -2.64 26.64 -7.01
C ILE A 169 -2.62 25.52 -5.99
N ILE A 170 -1.91 24.43 -6.26
CA ILE A 170 -1.77 23.31 -5.32
C ILE A 170 -1.08 23.77 -4.03
N ALA A 171 -0.10 24.67 -4.09
CA ALA A 171 0.52 25.28 -2.91
C ALA A 171 -0.51 25.97 -2.01
N LYS A 172 -1.43 26.76 -2.57
CA LYS A 172 -2.53 27.41 -1.82
C LYS A 172 -3.47 26.38 -1.20
N ILE A 173 -3.78 25.29 -1.94
CA ILE A 173 -4.59 24.20 -1.42
C ILE A 173 -3.86 23.50 -0.26
N TYR A 174 -2.57 23.23 -0.41
CA TYR A 174 -1.72 22.61 0.60
C TYR A 174 -1.67 23.44 1.88
N TYR A 175 -1.41 24.74 1.75
CA TYR A 175 -1.44 25.65 2.90
C TYR A 175 -2.80 25.63 3.61
N ARG A 176 -3.90 25.69 2.86
CA ARG A 176 -5.26 25.62 3.43
C ARG A 176 -5.54 24.29 4.11
N TYR A 177 -5.12 23.20 3.47
CA TYR A 177 -5.25 21.85 4.00
C TYR A 177 -4.52 21.70 5.34
N GLN A 178 -3.28 22.13 5.41
CA GLN A 178 -2.46 22.05 6.62
C GLN A 178 -3.00 22.93 7.75
N THR A 179 -3.51 24.11 7.40
CA THR A 179 -4.18 25.01 8.37
C THR A 179 -5.43 24.34 8.97
N LYS A 180 -6.21 23.63 8.17
CA LYS A 180 -7.38 22.90 8.65
C LYS A 180 -7.02 21.72 9.54
N LEU A 181 -6.02 20.94 9.15
CA LEU A 181 -5.54 19.84 10.00
C LEU A 181 -5.12 20.38 11.37
N LYS A 182 -4.33 21.45 11.40
CA LYS A 182 -3.88 22.07 12.65
C LYS A 182 -5.05 22.61 13.50
N LYS A 183 -6.03 23.26 12.87
CA LYS A 183 -7.24 23.74 13.55
C LYS A 183 -8.03 22.62 14.20
N ASN A 184 -8.16 21.47 13.52
CA ASN A 184 -8.86 20.29 14.01
C ASN A 184 -8.03 19.48 15.02
N ASN A 185 -6.84 19.96 15.39
CA ASN A 185 -5.85 19.20 16.16
C ASN A 185 -5.68 17.79 15.60
N ALA A 186 -5.45 17.70 14.29
CA ALA A 186 -5.34 16.47 13.53
C ALA A 186 -4.06 16.45 12.70
N VAL A 187 -3.53 15.26 12.46
CA VAL A 187 -2.40 14.99 11.55
C VAL A 187 -2.81 13.91 10.57
N ASP A 188 -2.32 13.96 9.34
CA ASP A 188 -2.42 12.82 8.44
C ASP A 188 -1.20 11.88 8.59
N PHE A 189 -1.19 10.76 7.85
CA PHE A 189 -0.11 9.78 7.97
C PHE A 189 1.27 10.35 7.63
N ASP A 190 1.35 11.21 6.62
CA ASP A 190 2.63 11.80 6.20
C ASP A 190 3.10 12.85 7.23
N ASP A 191 2.18 13.59 7.86
CA ASP A 191 2.48 14.55 8.93
C ASP A 191 3.14 13.90 10.15
N ILE A 192 2.82 12.64 10.45
CA ILE A 192 3.39 11.94 11.60
C ILE A 192 4.93 11.92 11.50
N ILE A 193 5.44 11.56 10.33
CA ILE A 193 6.90 11.48 10.11
C ILE A 193 7.47 12.87 9.89
N LEU A 194 6.87 13.69 9.03
CA LEU A 194 7.32 15.05 8.72
C LEU A 194 7.45 15.92 9.99
N ASN A 195 6.42 15.92 10.84
CA ASN A 195 6.43 16.71 12.08
C ASN A 195 7.46 16.18 13.08
N THR A 196 7.67 14.86 13.15
CA THR A 196 8.72 14.28 14.00
C THR A 196 10.10 14.71 13.53
N VAL A 197 10.39 14.62 12.24
CA VAL A 197 11.66 15.08 11.66
C VAL A 197 11.84 16.57 11.91
N LYS A 198 10.80 17.38 11.71
CA LYS A 198 10.84 18.83 11.96
C LYS A 198 11.19 19.15 13.40
N ILE A 199 10.51 18.52 14.38
CA ILE A 199 10.80 18.74 15.81
C ILE A 199 12.24 18.35 16.13
N LEU A 200 12.71 17.19 15.68
CA LEU A 200 14.06 16.72 15.95
C LEU A 200 15.12 17.63 15.32
N SER A 201 14.87 18.14 14.12
CA SER A 201 15.81 19.04 13.42
C SER A 201 15.87 20.43 14.02
N GLU A 202 14.74 20.97 14.51
CA GLU A 202 14.63 22.33 15.02
C GLU A 202 14.91 22.43 16.54
N ASN A 203 14.90 21.30 17.28
CA ASN A 203 15.05 21.27 18.74
C ASN A 203 16.18 20.32 19.18
N PRO A 204 17.44 20.80 19.28
CA PRO A 204 18.60 19.97 19.63
C PRO A 204 18.45 19.21 20.95
N ASP A 205 17.80 19.80 21.95
CA ASP A 205 17.58 19.16 23.26
C ASP A 205 16.66 17.93 23.14
N VAL A 206 15.62 18.02 22.31
CA VAL A 206 14.72 16.87 22.03
C VAL A 206 15.48 15.80 21.27
N LEU A 207 16.27 16.18 20.26
CA LEU A 207 17.11 15.26 19.49
C LEU A 207 18.09 14.53 20.39
N SER A 208 18.86 15.25 21.21
CA SER A 208 19.85 14.68 22.15
C SER A 208 19.21 13.68 23.10
N LYS A 209 18.02 14.00 23.64
CA LYS A 209 17.27 13.08 24.52
C LYS A 209 16.98 11.73 23.85
N TYR A 210 16.58 11.73 22.56
CA TYR A 210 16.28 10.49 21.86
C TYR A 210 17.54 9.80 21.36
N GLN A 211 18.62 10.51 21.02
CA GLN A 211 19.93 9.94 20.71
C GLN A 211 20.57 9.24 21.93
N ASP A 212 20.44 9.82 23.12
CA ASP A 212 20.89 9.20 24.36
C ASP A 212 20.07 7.96 24.72
N LYS A 213 18.77 7.98 24.39
CA LYS A 213 17.87 6.85 24.60
C LYS A 213 18.14 5.73 23.61
N PHE A 214 18.17 6.03 22.33
CA PHE A 214 18.30 5.03 21.25
C PHE A 214 19.77 4.90 20.80
N ARG A 215 20.56 4.22 21.60
CA ARG A 215 21.99 4.01 21.31
C ARG A 215 22.23 3.00 20.20
N TYR A 216 21.27 2.10 19.98
CA TYR A 216 21.28 1.08 18.94
C TYR A 216 19.97 1.11 18.17
N ILE A 217 20.06 1.26 16.87
CA ILE A 217 18.93 1.37 15.97
C ILE A 217 18.99 0.24 14.95
N LEU A 218 17.91 -0.54 14.85
CA LEU A 218 17.76 -1.62 13.91
C LEU A 218 16.57 -1.33 13.01
N VAL A 219 16.74 -1.44 11.70
CA VAL A 219 15.67 -1.17 10.72
C VAL A 219 15.52 -2.35 9.79
N ASP A 220 14.32 -2.96 9.77
CA ASP A 220 13.95 -4.00 8.82
C ASP A 220 13.37 -3.40 7.54
N GLU A 221 13.42 -4.13 6.43
CA GLU A 221 12.89 -3.74 5.11
C GLU A 221 13.36 -2.34 4.65
N TYR A 222 14.65 -2.02 4.89
CA TYR A 222 15.21 -0.68 4.67
C TYR A 222 15.06 -0.16 3.24
N GLN A 223 14.97 -1.05 2.23
CA GLN A 223 14.76 -0.70 0.82
C GLN A 223 13.40 -0.04 0.54
N ASP A 224 12.44 -0.10 1.48
CA ASP A 224 11.13 0.50 1.33
C ASP A 224 11.01 1.87 2.00
N THR A 225 12.09 2.39 2.57
CA THR A 225 12.11 3.70 3.22
C THR A 225 11.99 4.84 2.21
N ASN A 226 11.22 5.88 2.58
CA ASN A 226 11.17 7.15 1.86
C ASN A 226 12.19 8.16 2.42
N ASN A 227 12.31 9.34 1.81
CA ASN A 227 13.30 10.33 2.21
C ASN A 227 13.08 10.86 3.63
N SER A 228 11.84 11.02 4.09
CA SER A 228 11.54 11.48 5.44
C SER A 228 11.90 10.43 6.51
N GLN A 229 11.67 9.15 6.23
CA GLN A 229 12.07 8.03 7.09
C GLN A 229 13.60 7.87 7.15
N TYR A 230 14.26 8.00 6.00
CA TYR A 230 15.71 8.00 5.91
C TYR A 230 16.33 9.11 6.78
N LEU A 231 15.83 10.36 6.66
CA LEU A 231 16.35 11.47 7.48
C LEU A 231 16.08 11.26 8.97
N LEU A 232 14.89 10.73 9.33
CA LEU A 232 14.56 10.39 10.71
C LEU A 232 15.59 9.44 11.33
N ILE A 233 15.91 8.35 10.60
CA ILE A 233 16.90 7.36 11.05
C ILE A 233 18.27 8.01 11.22
N ASN A 234 18.71 8.79 10.23
CA ASN A 234 20.02 9.43 10.26
C ASN A 234 20.14 10.43 11.43
N LEU A 235 19.12 11.25 11.70
CA LEU A 235 19.09 12.15 12.85
C LEU A 235 19.24 11.40 14.17
N LEU A 236 18.50 10.30 14.34
CA LEU A 236 18.55 9.51 15.57
C LEU A 236 19.88 8.75 15.71
N ALA A 237 20.45 8.26 14.62
CA ALA A 237 21.69 7.48 14.63
C ALA A 237 22.96 8.33 14.72
N GLN A 238 22.90 9.63 14.40
CA GLN A 238 24.06 10.51 14.20
C GLN A 238 25.03 10.53 15.38
N ALA A 239 24.54 10.51 16.61
CA ALA A 239 25.39 10.60 17.80
C ALA A 239 26.14 9.29 18.11
N ASN A 240 25.48 8.15 17.98
CA ASN A 240 26.03 6.85 18.40
C ASN A 240 26.54 6.00 17.24
N ARG A 241 26.09 6.24 16.01
CA ARG A 241 26.42 5.52 14.76
C ARG A 241 26.18 3.99 14.80
N ASN A 242 25.52 3.46 15.83
CA ASN A 242 25.18 2.04 15.91
C ASN A 242 23.87 1.78 15.17
N LEU A 243 23.94 1.80 13.84
CA LEU A 243 22.82 1.63 12.94
C LEU A 243 22.97 0.30 12.17
N CYS A 244 22.03 -0.62 12.38
CA CYS A 244 21.93 -1.86 11.61
C CYS A 244 20.72 -1.81 10.72
N VAL A 245 20.90 -1.77 9.41
CA VAL A 245 19.82 -1.84 8.42
C VAL A 245 19.82 -3.19 7.75
N VAL A 246 18.63 -3.77 7.61
CA VAL A 246 18.41 -5.06 6.93
C VAL A 246 17.46 -4.81 5.78
N GLY A 247 17.79 -5.29 4.60
CA GLY A 247 16.93 -5.09 3.44
C GLY A 247 17.27 -5.98 2.26
N ASP A 248 16.37 -5.94 1.29
CA ASP A 248 16.48 -6.64 0.02
C ASP A 248 16.15 -5.67 -1.12
N ASP A 249 17.18 -5.17 -1.81
CA ASP A 249 17.00 -4.24 -2.94
C ASP A 249 16.12 -4.83 -4.05
N ASP A 250 16.11 -6.17 -4.20
CA ASP A 250 15.25 -6.89 -5.16
C ASP A 250 13.78 -6.96 -4.70
N GLN A 251 13.45 -6.55 -3.48
CA GLN A 251 12.08 -6.48 -2.94
C GLN A 251 11.56 -5.06 -2.72
N SER A 252 12.20 -4.03 -3.28
CA SER A 252 11.71 -2.65 -3.24
C SER A 252 10.52 -2.48 -4.22
N ILE A 253 9.29 -2.45 -3.67
CA ILE A 253 8.03 -2.45 -4.43
C ILE A 253 7.04 -1.38 -3.98
N TYR A 254 7.47 -0.37 -3.22
CA TYR A 254 6.61 0.69 -2.69
C TYR A 254 6.98 2.10 -3.19
N LYS A 255 7.58 2.24 -4.39
CA LYS A 255 7.86 3.52 -5.03
C LYS A 255 6.60 4.40 -5.14
N PHE A 256 5.44 3.78 -5.43
CA PHE A 256 4.15 4.48 -5.48
C PHE A 256 3.69 5.06 -4.13
N ARG A 257 4.34 4.69 -3.01
CA ARG A 257 4.20 5.26 -1.66
C ARG A 257 5.37 6.14 -1.27
N GLY A 258 6.21 6.54 -2.21
CA GLY A 258 7.38 7.38 -1.98
C GLY A 258 8.64 6.64 -1.54
N ALA A 259 8.67 5.30 -1.52
CA ALA A 259 9.88 4.55 -1.24
C ALA A 259 11.00 4.91 -2.23
N ASN A 260 12.21 5.10 -1.70
CA ASN A 260 13.40 5.43 -2.46
C ASN A 260 14.46 4.34 -2.31
N ILE A 261 14.57 3.49 -3.33
CA ILE A 261 15.58 2.41 -3.35
C ILE A 261 17.01 2.95 -3.21
N GLY A 262 17.27 4.20 -3.60
CA GLY A 262 18.56 4.87 -3.42
C GLY A 262 19.05 4.83 -1.97
N ASN A 263 18.15 4.82 -0.98
CA ASN A 263 18.51 4.80 0.43
C ASN A 263 19.33 3.55 0.81
N ILE A 264 18.99 2.38 0.25
CA ILE A 264 19.77 1.15 0.49
C ILE A 264 20.95 1.04 -0.46
N LEU A 265 20.80 1.44 -1.73
CA LEU A 265 21.87 1.34 -2.72
C LEU A 265 23.07 2.23 -2.38
N ASN A 266 22.81 3.43 -1.83
CA ASN A 266 23.83 4.44 -1.50
C ASN A 266 24.29 4.38 -0.02
N PHE A 267 23.85 3.38 0.74
CA PHE A 267 24.18 3.30 2.17
C PHE A 267 25.69 3.24 2.45
N GLU A 268 26.46 2.64 1.54
CA GLU A 268 27.94 2.59 1.61
C GLU A 268 28.57 3.95 1.34
N ASP A 269 27.90 4.84 0.62
CA ASP A 269 28.38 6.21 0.37
C ASP A 269 28.10 7.11 1.59
N ASP A 270 27.00 6.86 2.31
CA ASP A 270 26.62 7.60 3.54
C ASP A 270 27.49 7.22 4.74
N TYR A 271 27.96 5.96 4.79
CA TYR A 271 28.73 5.39 5.88
C TYR A 271 29.98 4.67 5.34
N SER A 272 31.10 5.41 5.24
CA SER A 272 32.35 4.89 4.68
C SER A 272 33.00 3.75 5.48
N ASP A 273 32.60 3.59 6.74
CA ASP A 273 33.04 2.53 7.68
C ASP A 273 32.00 1.41 7.85
N VAL A 274 31.03 1.29 6.91
CA VAL A 274 29.98 0.29 7.00
C VAL A 274 30.51 -1.14 6.86
N GLN A 275 30.02 -2.02 7.74
CA GLN A 275 30.18 -3.46 7.57
C GLN A 275 29.04 -4.03 6.74
N LYS A 276 29.32 -4.45 5.50
CA LYS A 276 28.35 -5.08 4.61
C LYS A 276 28.40 -6.59 4.73
N ILE A 277 27.23 -7.19 5.01
CA ILE A 277 27.07 -8.64 5.16
C ILE A 277 25.96 -9.11 4.23
N THR A 278 26.22 -10.09 3.36
CA THR A 278 25.23 -10.61 2.42
C THR A 278 24.71 -11.96 2.87
N LEU A 279 23.37 -12.09 2.92
CA LEU A 279 22.66 -13.33 3.21
C LEU A 279 21.99 -13.83 1.93
N ASP A 280 22.59 -14.80 1.28
CA ASP A 280 22.20 -15.38 -0.02
C ASP A 280 21.57 -16.77 0.08
N GLN A 281 21.73 -17.46 1.21
CA GLN A 281 21.10 -18.76 1.45
C GLN A 281 19.60 -18.58 1.80
N ASN A 282 18.76 -19.18 0.95
CA ASN A 282 17.31 -19.19 1.17
C ASN A 282 16.88 -20.48 1.90
N TYR A 283 16.01 -20.32 2.91
CA TYR A 283 15.47 -21.42 3.72
C TYR A 283 13.97 -21.68 3.45
N ARG A 284 13.38 -20.94 2.52
CA ARG A 284 11.94 -20.98 2.23
C ARG A 284 11.62 -21.89 1.07
N SER A 285 12.21 -21.62 -0.08
CA SER A 285 11.81 -22.15 -1.38
C SER A 285 12.72 -23.27 -1.85
N THR A 286 12.25 -24.08 -2.82
CA THR A 286 13.06 -25.04 -3.57
C THR A 286 13.89 -24.35 -4.65
N GLN A 287 14.92 -25.02 -5.18
CA GLN A 287 15.90 -24.42 -6.09
C GLN A 287 15.27 -23.99 -7.42
N ASN A 288 14.36 -24.78 -8.02
CA ASN A 288 13.71 -24.42 -9.28
C ASN A 288 12.90 -23.12 -9.18
N ILE A 289 12.28 -22.84 -8.02
CA ILE A 289 11.56 -21.59 -7.76
C ILE A 289 12.56 -20.43 -7.68
N LEU A 290 13.69 -20.63 -7.00
CA LEU A 290 14.73 -19.61 -6.87
C LEU A 290 15.41 -19.30 -8.20
N ASP A 291 15.68 -20.31 -9.03
CA ASP A 291 16.31 -20.12 -10.34
C ASP A 291 15.36 -19.35 -11.28
N ALA A 292 14.06 -19.62 -11.22
CA ALA A 292 13.07 -18.81 -11.92
C ALA A 292 13.08 -17.36 -11.42
N ALA A 293 13.11 -17.12 -10.10
CA ALA A 293 13.17 -15.79 -9.50
C ALA A 293 14.47 -15.06 -9.85
N ASN A 294 15.62 -15.72 -9.71
CA ASN A 294 16.93 -15.16 -10.06
C ASN A 294 16.99 -14.78 -11.54
N SER A 295 16.45 -15.62 -12.44
CA SER A 295 16.43 -15.35 -13.88
C SER A 295 15.62 -14.09 -14.21
N VAL A 296 14.47 -13.89 -13.58
CA VAL A 296 13.66 -12.68 -13.76
C VAL A 296 14.40 -11.46 -13.24
N ILE A 297 14.85 -11.47 -11.99
CA ILE A 297 15.40 -10.28 -11.34
C ILE A 297 16.77 -9.86 -11.89
N SER A 298 17.53 -10.78 -12.49
CA SER A 298 18.83 -10.48 -13.09
C SER A 298 18.75 -9.48 -14.25
N ASN A 299 17.57 -9.26 -14.83
CA ASN A 299 17.35 -8.29 -15.89
C ASN A 299 17.25 -6.83 -15.38
N ASN A 300 17.20 -6.60 -14.06
CA ASN A 300 17.28 -5.27 -13.48
C ASN A 300 18.73 -4.79 -13.42
N LYS A 301 18.97 -3.51 -13.74
CA LYS A 301 20.30 -2.88 -13.72
C LYS A 301 20.63 -2.28 -12.36
N GLY A 302 19.64 -1.64 -11.71
CA GLY A 302 19.80 -0.97 -10.40
C GLY A 302 19.70 -1.96 -9.24
N ARG A 303 20.71 -2.83 -9.04
CA ARG A 303 20.72 -3.83 -7.96
C ARG A 303 22.14 -4.09 -7.40
N MET A 304 22.22 -4.56 -6.15
CA MET A 304 23.46 -4.85 -5.46
C MET A 304 24.07 -6.23 -5.81
N GLY A 305 23.42 -7.02 -6.69
CA GLY A 305 24.01 -8.21 -7.34
C GLY A 305 24.15 -9.43 -6.44
N LYS A 306 23.07 -9.89 -5.78
CA LYS A 306 23.00 -11.19 -5.10
C LYS A 306 22.29 -12.25 -5.95
N SER A 307 22.56 -13.53 -5.66
CA SER A 307 21.90 -14.69 -6.25
C SER A 307 21.51 -15.68 -5.15
N LEU A 308 20.24 -16.05 -5.09
CA LEU A 308 19.76 -16.95 -4.06
C LEU A 308 20.04 -18.40 -4.39
N TRP A 309 20.41 -19.16 -3.37
CA TRP A 309 20.56 -20.61 -3.43
C TRP A 309 19.93 -21.27 -2.19
N THR A 310 19.62 -22.55 -2.24
CA THR A 310 19.01 -23.28 -1.13
C THR A 310 19.56 -24.69 -0.97
N SER A 311 19.40 -25.24 0.23
CA SER A 311 19.64 -26.67 0.53
C SER A 311 18.33 -27.49 0.54
N ASN A 312 17.18 -26.89 0.20
CA ASN A 312 15.87 -27.58 0.22
C ASN A 312 15.65 -28.53 -1.00
N GLY A 313 16.70 -28.75 -1.83
CA GLY A 313 16.60 -29.54 -3.04
C GLY A 313 16.00 -28.80 -4.23
N ASP A 314 15.96 -29.48 -5.39
CA ASP A 314 15.49 -28.87 -6.65
C ASP A 314 13.99 -28.56 -6.62
N GLY A 315 13.20 -29.43 -6.00
CA GLY A 315 11.74 -29.32 -5.99
C GLY A 315 11.11 -29.56 -7.38
N ASN A 316 9.81 -29.29 -7.48
CA ASN A 316 9.10 -29.33 -8.73
C ASN A 316 9.46 -28.13 -9.62
N ARG A 317 9.33 -28.30 -10.95
CA ARG A 317 9.37 -27.16 -11.88
C ARG A 317 8.18 -26.23 -11.64
N VAL A 318 8.30 -25.00 -12.09
CA VAL A 318 7.22 -24.03 -12.07
C VAL A 318 6.14 -24.46 -13.07
N TYR A 319 4.91 -24.69 -12.60
CA TYR A 319 3.82 -25.11 -13.46
C TYR A 319 3.21 -23.93 -14.20
N VAL A 320 3.02 -24.09 -15.50
CA VAL A 320 2.45 -23.07 -16.37
C VAL A 320 1.10 -23.54 -16.93
N TYR A 321 0.10 -22.66 -16.87
CA TYR A 321 -1.19 -22.93 -17.51
C TYR A 321 -1.63 -21.75 -18.38
N THR A 322 -2.06 -22.06 -19.62
CA THR A 322 -2.63 -21.06 -20.52
C THR A 322 -4.12 -21.33 -20.70
N GLY A 323 -4.96 -20.52 -20.05
CA GLY A 323 -6.40 -20.55 -20.19
C GLY A 323 -6.88 -19.92 -21.50
N THR A 324 -8.06 -20.30 -21.98
CA THR A 324 -8.70 -19.65 -23.11
C THR A 324 -9.17 -18.24 -22.78
N ASN A 325 -9.60 -18.03 -21.54
CA ASN A 325 -10.03 -16.75 -20.97
C ASN A 325 -9.87 -16.77 -19.43
N GLU A 326 -10.22 -15.65 -18.77
CA GLU A 326 -10.15 -15.48 -17.32
C GLU A 326 -11.00 -16.49 -16.53
N TYR A 327 -12.11 -16.96 -17.07
CA TYR A 327 -12.94 -17.97 -16.40
C TYR A 327 -12.31 -19.37 -16.45
N ASP A 328 -11.64 -19.69 -17.55
CA ASP A 328 -10.92 -20.95 -17.70
C ASP A 328 -9.67 -20.99 -16.79
N GLU A 329 -8.94 -19.87 -16.73
CA GLU A 329 -7.84 -19.67 -15.78
C GLU A 329 -8.29 -19.88 -14.33
N ALA A 330 -9.35 -19.16 -13.90
CA ALA A 330 -9.86 -19.24 -12.54
C ALA A 330 -10.39 -20.65 -12.19
N ARG A 331 -11.03 -21.31 -13.15
CA ARG A 331 -11.49 -22.72 -12.97
C ARG A 331 -10.31 -23.67 -12.79
N TYR A 332 -9.24 -23.50 -13.57
CA TYR A 332 -8.03 -24.30 -13.40
C TYR A 332 -7.46 -24.12 -12.00
N ILE A 333 -7.30 -22.88 -11.53
CA ILE A 333 -6.80 -22.57 -10.19
C ILE A 333 -7.66 -23.26 -9.12
N ALA A 334 -8.99 -23.07 -9.15
CA ALA A 334 -9.91 -23.65 -8.16
C ALA A 334 -9.82 -25.20 -8.12
N ARG A 335 -9.68 -25.84 -9.30
CA ARG A 335 -9.53 -27.29 -9.37
C ARG A 335 -8.19 -27.79 -8.87
N GLN A 336 -7.08 -27.03 -9.08
CA GLN A 336 -5.78 -27.41 -8.52
C GLN A 336 -5.79 -27.31 -6.99
N ILE A 337 -6.42 -26.27 -6.44
CA ILE A 337 -6.59 -26.12 -4.98
C ILE A 337 -7.42 -27.26 -4.41
N LYS A 338 -8.55 -27.59 -5.05
CA LYS A 338 -9.37 -28.72 -4.61
C LYS A 338 -8.63 -30.05 -4.69
N LYS A 339 -7.88 -30.28 -5.77
CA LYS A 339 -7.04 -31.47 -5.92
C LYS A 339 -6.00 -31.53 -4.81
N HIS A 340 -5.34 -30.43 -4.49
CA HIS A 340 -4.38 -30.37 -3.39
C HIS A 340 -5.03 -30.72 -2.04
N PHE A 341 -6.22 -30.15 -1.78
CA PHE A 341 -6.99 -30.49 -0.57
C PHE A 341 -7.31 -31.98 -0.50
N ASP A 342 -7.80 -32.58 -1.63
CA ASP A 342 -8.13 -34.01 -1.69
C ASP A 342 -6.88 -34.90 -1.44
N GLU A 343 -5.68 -34.43 -1.78
CA GLU A 343 -4.42 -35.14 -1.59
C GLU A 343 -3.76 -34.88 -0.23
N GLN A 344 -3.79 -33.66 0.28
CA GLN A 344 -3.01 -33.21 1.44
C GLN A 344 -3.87 -32.74 2.63
N GLY A 345 -5.08 -32.27 2.38
CA GLY A 345 -6.06 -31.95 3.41
C GLY A 345 -6.11 -30.50 3.90
N SER A 346 -5.41 -29.52 3.27
CA SER A 346 -5.47 -28.10 3.71
C SER A 346 -5.65 -27.10 2.55
N PHE A 347 -6.64 -26.21 2.67
CA PHE A 347 -6.83 -25.08 1.75
C PHE A 347 -5.89 -23.91 2.09
N SER A 348 -5.52 -23.75 3.35
CA SER A 348 -4.65 -22.69 3.86
C SER A 348 -3.23 -22.74 3.28
N ASP A 349 -2.81 -23.88 2.71
CA ASP A 349 -1.54 -24.01 1.98
C ASP A 349 -1.50 -23.19 0.70
N CYS A 350 -2.65 -22.75 0.17
CA CYS A 350 -2.80 -22.19 -1.15
C CYS A 350 -3.02 -20.67 -1.12
N ALA A 351 -2.18 -19.91 -1.82
CA ALA A 351 -2.39 -18.48 -2.06
C ALA A 351 -2.54 -18.16 -3.55
N ILE A 352 -3.49 -17.29 -3.87
CA ILE A 352 -3.73 -16.78 -5.21
C ILE A 352 -3.32 -15.32 -5.25
N LEU A 353 -2.27 -15.02 -6.01
CA LEU A 353 -1.70 -13.70 -6.13
C LEU A 353 -2.08 -13.07 -7.47
N TYR A 354 -2.52 -11.82 -7.42
CA TYR A 354 -2.89 -11.05 -8.60
C TYR A 354 -2.36 -9.61 -8.54
N ARG A 355 -2.25 -8.98 -9.71
CA ARG A 355 -1.72 -7.61 -9.80
C ARG A 355 -2.74 -6.55 -9.36
N THR A 356 -4.01 -6.75 -9.65
CA THR A 356 -5.09 -5.80 -9.36
C THR A 356 -6.30 -6.49 -8.73
N ASN A 357 -6.96 -5.81 -7.80
CA ASN A 357 -8.17 -6.33 -7.13
C ASN A 357 -9.32 -6.68 -8.09
N ALA A 358 -9.35 -6.07 -9.29
CA ALA A 358 -10.37 -6.40 -10.29
C ALA A 358 -10.32 -7.85 -10.77
N GLN A 359 -9.17 -8.54 -10.62
CA GLN A 359 -9.01 -9.95 -11.00
C GLN A 359 -9.69 -10.89 -10.00
N SER A 360 -9.86 -10.50 -8.72
CA SER A 360 -10.40 -11.39 -7.69
C SER A 360 -11.80 -11.89 -8.00
N ARG A 361 -12.68 -11.04 -8.56
CA ARG A 361 -14.10 -11.36 -8.78
C ARG A 361 -14.33 -12.67 -9.54
N VAL A 362 -13.60 -12.89 -10.63
CA VAL A 362 -13.78 -14.11 -11.45
C VAL A 362 -13.20 -15.33 -10.73
N ILE A 363 -12.11 -15.14 -9.99
CA ILE A 363 -11.47 -16.19 -9.18
C ILE A 363 -12.42 -16.60 -8.06
N GLU A 364 -12.98 -15.65 -7.32
CA GLU A 364 -13.96 -15.86 -6.25
C GLU A 364 -15.18 -16.63 -6.75
N GLU A 365 -15.73 -16.25 -7.93
CA GLU A 365 -16.86 -16.94 -8.54
C GLU A 365 -16.55 -18.42 -8.83
N MET A 366 -15.34 -18.74 -9.28
CA MET A 366 -14.95 -20.12 -9.58
C MET A 366 -14.64 -20.92 -8.31
N LEU A 367 -14.04 -20.31 -7.29
CA LEU A 367 -13.84 -20.96 -5.98
C LEU A 367 -15.18 -21.33 -5.33
N MET A 368 -16.16 -20.43 -5.35
CA MET A 368 -17.52 -20.71 -4.86
C MET A 368 -18.17 -21.88 -5.64
N ARG A 369 -18.03 -21.90 -6.98
CA ARG A 369 -18.60 -22.98 -7.82
C ARG A 369 -17.96 -24.35 -7.55
N GLU A 370 -16.67 -24.39 -7.27
CA GLU A 370 -15.93 -25.62 -6.95
C GLU A 370 -15.98 -25.95 -5.43
N SER A 371 -16.73 -25.15 -4.64
CA SER A 371 -16.89 -25.30 -3.18
C SER A 371 -15.54 -25.25 -2.43
N VAL A 372 -14.65 -24.36 -2.83
CA VAL A 372 -13.38 -24.10 -2.18
C VAL A 372 -13.56 -22.92 -1.21
N PRO A 373 -13.35 -23.10 0.11
CA PRO A 373 -13.35 -22.00 1.06
C PRO A 373 -12.20 -21.03 0.76
N TYR A 374 -12.49 -19.73 0.82
CA TYR A 374 -11.48 -18.72 0.54
C TYR A 374 -11.67 -17.45 1.37
N LYS A 375 -10.58 -16.71 1.53
CA LYS A 375 -10.53 -15.38 2.18
C LYS A 375 -9.83 -14.38 1.28
N VAL A 376 -10.40 -13.19 1.12
CA VAL A 376 -9.78 -12.11 0.33
C VAL A 376 -9.10 -11.12 1.30
N LEU A 377 -7.77 -11.07 1.24
CA LEU A 377 -7.01 -10.04 1.96
C LEU A 377 -6.94 -8.79 1.07
N SER A 378 -7.72 -7.80 1.35
CA SER A 378 -7.89 -6.49 0.68
C SER A 378 -9.36 -6.17 0.38
N GLY A 379 -10.29 -6.81 1.09
CA GLY A 379 -11.72 -6.47 1.08
C GLY A 379 -12.01 -5.14 1.79
N LEU A 380 -13.29 -4.80 1.94
CA LEU A 380 -13.69 -3.69 2.81
C LEU A 380 -13.19 -3.97 4.23
N ARG A 381 -12.28 -3.12 4.71
CA ARG A 381 -11.70 -3.24 6.06
C ARG A 381 -12.81 -3.26 7.09
N PHE A 382 -12.67 -4.05 8.15
CA PHE A 382 -13.58 -4.06 9.29
C PHE A 382 -13.83 -2.63 9.82
N TYR A 383 -12.77 -1.85 10.00
CA TYR A 383 -12.83 -0.47 10.45
C TYR A 383 -13.39 0.52 9.42
N ASP A 384 -13.56 0.13 8.14
CA ASP A 384 -14.20 0.95 7.10
C ASP A 384 -15.72 0.77 7.04
N ARG A 385 -16.29 -0.23 7.75
CA ARG A 385 -17.73 -0.43 7.87
C ARG A 385 -18.38 0.80 8.49
N LYS A 386 -19.56 1.18 7.97
CA LYS A 386 -20.22 2.44 8.35
C LYS A 386 -20.40 2.55 9.87
N GLU A 387 -20.98 1.53 10.49
CA GLU A 387 -21.29 1.48 11.93
C GLU A 387 -20.02 1.57 12.79
N ILE A 388 -18.94 0.94 12.37
CA ILE A 388 -17.66 0.98 13.09
C ILE A 388 -17.05 2.39 12.99
N LYS A 389 -17.01 2.98 11.78
CA LYS A 389 -16.55 4.35 11.58
C LYS A 389 -17.38 5.38 12.36
N ASP A 390 -18.69 5.17 12.50
CA ASP A 390 -19.54 6.05 13.26
C ASP A 390 -19.16 6.02 14.75
N ILE A 391 -18.91 4.84 15.31
CA ILE A 391 -18.51 4.72 16.73
C ILE A 391 -17.07 5.23 16.95
N ILE A 392 -16.15 4.93 16.02
CA ILE A 392 -14.80 5.52 16.07
C ILE A 392 -14.86 7.05 16.03
N ALA A 393 -15.75 7.63 15.20
CA ALA A 393 -15.93 9.08 15.15
C ALA A 393 -16.50 9.64 16.47
N TYR A 394 -17.40 8.93 17.14
CA TYR A 394 -17.82 9.30 18.51
C TYR A 394 -16.67 9.28 19.50
N LEU A 395 -15.89 8.20 19.51
CA LEU A 395 -14.70 8.07 20.37
C LEU A 395 -13.68 9.19 20.09
N ARG A 396 -13.46 9.53 18.83
CA ARG A 396 -12.57 10.64 18.44
C ARG A 396 -13.06 11.99 18.93
N VAL A 397 -14.35 12.29 18.80
CA VAL A 397 -14.94 13.55 19.31
C VAL A 397 -14.89 13.63 20.83
N VAL A 398 -15.10 12.53 21.54
CA VAL A 398 -14.94 12.46 23.00
C VAL A 398 -13.48 12.68 23.40
N TYR A 399 -12.54 12.15 22.63
CA TYR A 399 -11.11 12.34 22.85
C TYR A 399 -10.65 13.75 22.49
N ASN A 400 -10.98 14.23 21.30
CA ASN A 400 -10.65 15.55 20.76
C ASN A 400 -11.92 16.26 20.24
N PRO A 401 -12.55 17.14 21.00
CA PRO A 401 -13.75 17.86 20.57
C PRO A 401 -13.53 18.83 19.38
N ASN A 402 -12.26 19.14 19.03
CA ASN A 402 -11.95 19.98 17.89
C ASN A 402 -11.92 19.23 16.56
N ASP A 403 -12.16 17.91 16.56
CA ASP A 403 -12.28 17.12 15.34
C ASP A 403 -13.61 17.38 14.62
N ASP A 404 -13.63 18.45 13.82
CA ASP A 404 -14.79 18.88 13.05
C ASP A 404 -15.25 17.82 12.03
N VAL A 405 -14.36 16.96 11.53
CA VAL A 405 -14.69 15.90 10.56
C VAL A 405 -15.51 14.81 11.23
N SER A 406 -15.01 14.29 12.36
CA SER A 406 -15.73 13.27 13.13
C SER A 406 -17.05 13.81 13.69
N LEU A 407 -17.06 15.05 14.18
CA LEU A 407 -18.27 15.68 14.68
C LEU A 407 -19.35 15.83 13.60
N ALA A 408 -18.97 16.29 12.40
CA ALA A 408 -19.89 16.43 11.28
C ALA A 408 -20.46 15.07 10.83
N ARG A 409 -19.71 13.99 10.99
CA ARG A 409 -20.15 12.64 10.69
C ARG A 409 -21.24 12.17 11.64
N ILE A 410 -21.06 12.40 12.95
CA ILE A 410 -21.93 11.80 13.99
C ILE A 410 -23.11 12.67 14.40
N ILE A 411 -23.12 13.97 14.11
CA ILE A 411 -24.15 14.90 14.60
C ILE A 411 -25.59 14.47 14.25
N ASN A 412 -25.78 13.79 13.13
CA ASN A 412 -27.07 13.27 12.68
C ASN A 412 -27.09 11.74 12.50
N GLU A 413 -26.18 11.03 13.13
CA GLU A 413 -26.13 9.55 13.23
C GLU A 413 -26.15 9.12 14.70
N PRO A 414 -27.24 8.51 15.21
CA PRO A 414 -28.52 8.25 14.53
C PRO A 414 -29.29 9.54 14.20
N LYS A 415 -30.33 9.44 13.39
CA LYS A 415 -31.09 10.60 12.88
C LYS A 415 -31.67 11.48 14.00
N ARG A 416 -31.15 12.72 14.12
CA ARG A 416 -31.61 13.75 15.10
C ARG A 416 -32.38 14.91 14.46
N LYS A 417 -32.64 14.81 13.14
CA LYS A 417 -33.27 15.90 12.35
C LYS A 417 -32.43 17.20 12.37
N ILE A 418 -31.08 17.04 12.42
CA ILE A 418 -30.11 18.09 12.20
C ILE A 418 -29.67 17.97 10.74
N GLY A 419 -30.19 18.81 9.87
CA GLY A 419 -29.94 18.73 8.43
C GLY A 419 -28.65 19.43 8.03
N ASN A 420 -28.19 19.14 6.80
CA ASN A 420 -26.95 19.71 6.23
C ASN A 420 -26.97 21.26 6.24
N ALA A 421 -28.13 21.90 6.02
CA ALA A 421 -28.21 23.35 6.08
C ALA A 421 -27.88 23.92 7.47
N THR A 422 -28.24 23.21 8.55
CA THR A 422 -27.88 23.61 9.92
C THR A 422 -26.41 23.44 10.17
N LEU A 423 -25.85 22.31 9.69
CA LEU A 423 -24.41 22.02 9.80
C LEU A 423 -23.56 23.04 9.01
N GLU A 424 -23.98 23.42 7.81
CA GLU A 424 -23.29 24.45 7.03
C GLU A 424 -23.34 25.84 7.72
N LYS A 425 -24.45 26.20 8.36
CA LYS A 425 -24.50 27.40 9.18
C LYS A 425 -23.50 27.35 10.34
N ALA A 426 -23.45 26.21 11.05
CA ALA A 426 -22.53 26.05 12.16
C ALA A 426 -21.06 26.14 11.68
N ARG A 427 -20.73 25.54 10.53
CA ARG A 427 -19.41 25.66 9.90
C ARG A 427 -19.03 27.09 9.54
N ASN A 428 -19.99 27.87 9.02
CA ASN A 428 -19.76 29.27 8.66
C ASN A 428 -19.46 30.10 9.91
N ILE A 429 -20.25 29.91 10.98
CA ILE A 429 -20.07 30.59 12.27
C ILE A 429 -18.68 30.18 12.87
N ALA A 430 -18.36 28.88 12.87
CA ALA A 430 -17.09 28.37 13.38
C ALA A 430 -15.87 28.95 12.62
N ARG A 431 -16.06 29.24 11.33
CA ARG A 431 -15.05 29.90 10.50
C ARG A 431 -14.92 31.39 10.81
N GLU A 432 -16.04 32.10 10.93
CA GLU A 432 -16.06 33.53 11.25
C GLU A 432 -15.52 33.83 12.64
N LYS A 433 -15.79 32.94 13.60
CA LYS A 433 -15.32 33.05 15.00
C LYS A 433 -13.96 32.40 15.27
N GLU A 434 -13.35 31.77 14.26
CA GLU A 434 -12.08 31.03 14.37
C GLU A 434 -12.10 29.95 15.48
N THR A 435 -13.28 29.37 15.76
CA THR A 435 -13.49 28.33 16.79
C THR A 435 -13.84 26.96 16.17
N SER A 436 -13.99 25.92 17.00
CA SER A 436 -14.37 24.58 16.56
C SER A 436 -15.89 24.49 16.29
N LEU A 437 -16.29 23.50 15.48
CA LEU A 437 -17.70 23.21 15.25
C LEU A 437 -18.41 22.82 16.55
N TYR A 438 -17.72 22.07 17.43
CA TYR A 438 -18.27 21.68 18.74
C TYR A 438 -18.55 22.90 19.65
N ASP A 439 -17.67 23.87 19.66
CA ASP A 439 -17.86 25.09 20.43
C ASP A 439 -19.11 25.87 19.97
N VAL A 440 -19.27 26.02 18.66
CA VAL A 440 -20.49 26.66 18.11
C VAL A 440 -21.78 25.89 18.46
N ILE A 441 -21.71 24.54 18.44
CA ILE A 441 -22.87 23.70 18.74
C ILE A 441 -23.21 23.72 20.22
N SER A 442 -22.21 23.77 21.10
CA SER A 442 -22.40 23.82 22.56
C SER A 442 -22.92 25.16 23.06
N HIS A 443 -22.75 26.23 22.28
CA HIS A 443 -23.29 27.55 22.53
C HIS A 443 -24.36 27.97 21.48
N ALA A 444 -25.11 26.98 20.99
CA ALA A 444 -26.06 27.19 19.89
C ALA A 444 -27.17 28.25 20.21
N ASP A 445 -27.45 28.54 21.46
CA ASP A 445 -28.34 29.57 21.94
C ASP A 445 -27.83 31.00 21.73
N ASP A 446 -26.51 31.19 21.61
CA ASP A 446 -25.92 32.48 21.27
C ASP A 446 -26.12 32.88 19.81
N TYR A 447 -26.56 31.94 18.96
CA TYR A 447 -26.64 32.12 17.52
C TYR A 447 -28.10 32.03 17.02
N PRO A 448 -28.77 33.14 16.77
CA PRO A 448 -30.20 33.16 16.33
C PRO A 448 -30.40 32.49 14.95
N GLU A 449 -29.37 32.27 14.18
CA GLU A 449 -29.38 31.57 12.88
C GLU A 449 -29.89 30.13 12.97
N PHE A 450 -29.73 29.48 14.13
CA PHE A 450 -30.14 28.10 14.35
C PHE A 450 -31.63 27.92 14.61
N LYS A 451 -32.34 28.96 15.13
CA LYS A 451 -33.79 28.97 15.33
C LYS A 451 -34.32 27.67 15.96
N THR A 452 -35.06 26.89 15.17
CA THR A 452 -35.70 25.64 15.61
C THR A 452 -34.69 24.49 15.86
N ALA A 453 -33.44 24.61 15.45
CA ALA A 453 -32.43 23.60 15.67
C ALA A 453 -31.68 23.72 17.02
N ILE A 454 -31.81 24.87 17.73
CA ILE A 454 -31.10 25.16 19.00
C ILE A 454 -31.24 23.99 19.98
N LYS A 455 -32.46 23.60 20.33
CA LYS A 455 -32.69 22.51 21.30
C LYS A 455 -32.02 21.19 20.91
N LYS A 456 -31.98 20.87 19.61
CA LYS A 456 -31.38 19.62 19.11
C LYS A 456 -29.87 19.69 19.20
N LEU A 457 -29.26 20.83 18.88
CA LEU A 457 -27.84 21.07 18.97
C LEU A 457 -27.37 21.01 20.42
N LEU A 458 -28.06 21.70 21.32
CA LEU A 458 -27.74 21.69 22.76
C LEU A 458 -27.91 20.29 23.36
N SER A 459 -29.01 19.56 23.04
CA SER A 459 -29.20 18.19 23.53
C SER A 459 -28.09 17.24 23.01
N PHE A 460 -27.65 17.40 21.77
CA PHE A 460 -26.53 16.64 21.26
C PHE A 460 -25.23 17.01 21.99
N SER A 461 -24.96 18.28 22.20
CA SER A 461 -23.78 18.76 22.90
C SER A 461 -23.73 18.29 24.35
N GLU A 462 -24.88 18.26 25.06
CA GLU A 462 -24.99 17.71 26.42
C GLU A 462 -24.60 16.23 26.49
N ILE A 463 -25.05 15.41 25.52
CA ILE A 463 -24.65 14.01 25.43
C ILE A 463 -23.13 13.90 25.27
N ILE A 464 -22.54 14.63 24.31
CA ILE A 464 -21.09 14.60 24.08
C ILE A 464 -20.34 15.08 25.32
N GLN A 465 -20.79 16.14 25.97
CA GLN A 465 -20.15 16.66 27.19
C GLN A 465 -20.18 15.64 28.35
N SER A 466 -21.28 14.89 28.49
CA SER A 466 -21.36 13.82 29.48
C SER A 466 -20.36 12.70 29.21
N LEU A 467 -20.19 12.31 27.95
CA LEU A 467 -19.21 11.31 27.54
C LEU A 467 -17.75 11.78 27.71
N ILE A 468 -17.46 13.04 27.40
CA ILE A 468 -16.14 13.65 27.64
C ILE A 468 -15.75 13.57 29.13
N LYS A 469 -16.68 13.79 30.05
CA LYS A 469 -16.42 13.70 31.50
C LYS A 469 -16.12 12.28 31.96
N LEU A 470 -16.58 11.28 31.23
CA LEU A 470 -16.37 9.87 31.56
C LEU A 470 -15.08 9.28 31.00
N LYS A 471 -14.50 9.87 29.96
CA LYS A 471 -13.40 9.28 29.17
C LYS A 471 -12.19 8.81 29.98
N ASP A 472 -11.89 9.50 31.08
CA ASP A 472 -10.71 9.22 31.94
C ASP A 472 -11.09 8.44 33.23
N THR A 473 -12.38 8.08 33.40
CA THR A 473 -12.89 7.46 34.64
C THR A 473 -13.47 6.08 34.45
N VAL A 474 -13.78 5.69 33.22
CA VAL A 474 -14.33 4.38 32.85
C VAL A 474 -13.44 3.69 31.82
N THR A 475 -13.65 2.40 31.63
CA THR A 475 -12.94 1.64 30.57
C THR A 475 -13.43 2.07 29.18
N ILE A 476 -12.67 1.80 28.14
CA ILE A 476 -13.04 2.10 26.73
C ILE A 476 -14.28 1.29 26.35
N GLU A 477 -14.37 0.04 26.84
CA GLU A 477 -15.53 -0.84 26.67
C GLU A 477 -16.77 -0.18 27.25
N GLU A 478 -16.73 0.28 28.52
CA GLU A 478 -17.86 0.97 29.17
C GLU A 478 -18.21 2.27 28.47
N LEU A 479 -17.21 3.07 28.09
CA LEU A 479 -17.42 4.30 27.33
C LEU A 479 -18.14 4.03 25.99
N THR A 480 -17.71 2.99 25.28
CA THR A 480 -18.33 2.57 24.00
C THR A 480 -19.78 2.12 24.23
N GLY A 481 -20.02 1.34 25.28
CA GLY A 481 -21.38 0.95 25.69
C GLY A 481 -22.27 2.15 25.99
N ARG A 482 -21.75 3.19 26.67
CA ARG A 482 -22.45 4.47 26.91
C ARG A 482 -22.72 5.19 25.60
N ILE A 483 -21.73 5.30 24.71
CA ILE A 483 -21.93 5.90 23.38
C ILE A 483 -23.08 5.22 22.65
N LEU A 484 -23.11 3.91 22.56
CA LEU A 484 -24.14 3.15 21.85
C LEU A 484 -25.55 3.39 22.42
N ASN A 485 -25.69 3.50 23.75
CA ASN A 485 -26.97 3.64 24.41
C ASN A 485 -27.41 5.12 24.53
N ASP A 486 -26.57 6.00 25.06
CA ASP A 486 -26.93 7.38 25.40
C ASP A 486 -27.16 8.24 24.15
N THR A 487 -26.43 7.92 23.04
CA THR A 487 -26.67 8.57 21.74
C THR A 487 -27.90 8.05 21.02
N GLY A 488 -28.46 6.91 21.44
CA GLY A 488 -29.57 6.23 20.79
C GLY A 488 -29.15 5.40 19.56
N TYR A 489 -27.83 5.14 19.35
CA TYR A 489 -27.35 4.42 18.16
C TYR A 489 -27.82 2.96 18.16
N MET A 490 -27.60 2.22 19.27
CA MET A 490 -28.04 0.83 19.39
C MET A 490 -29.58 0.73 19.36
N PRO A 491 -30.37 1.53 20.11
CA PRO A 491 -31.83 1.55 19.99
C PRO A 491 -32.35 1.77 18.57
N ALA A 492 -31.69 2.64 17.78
CA ALA A 492 -32.10 2.91 16.40
C ALA A 492 -31.90 1.66 15.51
N LEU A 493 -30.78 0.95 15.63
CA LEU A 493 -30.52 -0.29 14.89
C LEU A 493 -31.48 -1.42 15.26
N VAL A 494 -31.79 -1.55 16.55
CA VAL A 494 -32.77 -2.55 17.04
C VAL A 494 -34.19 -2.25 16.49
N MET A 495 -34.56 -0.99 16.40
CA MET A 495 -35.87 -0.58 15.84
C MET A 495 -35.98 -0.78 14.32
N GLU A 496 -34.89 -0.75 13.58
CA GLU A 496 -34.87 -1.02 12.14
C GLU A 496 -35.23 -2.47 11.81
N ASP A 497 -34.89 -3.44 12.65
CA ASP A 497 -35.16 -4.90 12.57
C ASP A 497 -34.98 -5.51 11.16
N THR A 498 -34.01 -5.04 10.40
CA THR A 498 -33.65 -5.55 9.07
C THR A 498 -32.49 -6.54 9.17
N THR A 499 -32.29 -7.36 8.13
CA THR A 499 -31.09 -8.21 8.05
C THR A 499 -29.81 -7.37 8.11
N GLU A 500 -29.81 -6.21 7.47
CA GLU A 500 -28.68 -5.30 7.46
C GLU A 500 -28.41 -4.71 8.86
N SER A 501 -29.46 -4.30 9.61
CA SER A 501 -29.28 -3.79 10.97
C SER A 501 -28.79 -4.87 11.94
N LYS A 502 -29.22 -6.13 11.78
CA LYS A 502 -28.71 -7.27 12.55
C LYS A 502 -27.23 -7.50 12.33
N THR A 503 -26.78 -7.49 11.05
CA THR A 503 -25.35 -7.60 10.71
C THR A 503 -24.55 -6.43 11.31
N ARG A 504 -25.10 -5.20 11.31
CA ARG A 504 -24.43 -4.06 11.96
C ARG A 504 -24.31 -4.24 13.47
N ILE A 505 -25.34 -4.80 14.13
CA ILE A 505 -25.28 -5.11 15.57
C ILE A 505 -24.21 -6.17 15.85
N GLU A 506 -24.12 -7.20 15.03
CA GLU A 506 -23.05 -8.22 15.12
C GLU A 506 -21.65 -7.60 14.98
N ASN A 507 -21.48 -6.72 13.98
CA ASN A 507 -20.21 -6.00 13.77
C ASN A 507 -19.83 -5.11 14.97
N LEU A 508 -20.82 -4.46 15.61
CA LEU A 508 -20.59 -3.67 16.83
C LEU A 508 -20.21 -4.56 18.02
N GLY A 509 -20.79 -5.75 18.12
CA GLY A 509 -20.39 -6.76 19.12
C GLY A 509 -18.94 -7.22 18.93
N GLU A 510 -18.55 -7.46 17.68
CA GLU A 510 -17.16 -7.77 17.32
C GLU A 510 -16.20 -6.62 17.66
N PHE A 511 -16.61 -5.38 17.39
CA PHE A 511 -15.81 -4.19 17.75
C PHE A 511 -15.60 -4.05 19.27
N ILE A 512 -16.63 -4.33 20.06
CA ILE A 512 -16.50 -4.36 21.53
C ILE A 512 -15.50 -5.48 21.95
N SER A 513 -15.53 -6.63 21.30
CA SER A 513 -14.56 -7.69 21.59
C SER A 513 -13.11 -7.25 21.31
N VAL A 514 -12.88 -6.51 20.22
CA VAL A 514 -11.56 -5.91 19.92
C VAL A 514 -11.13 -4.93 21.01
N ILE A 515 -12.06 -4.10 21.53
CA ILE A 515 -11.78 -3.17 22.64
C ILE A 515 -11.41 -3.95 23.90
N THR A 516 -12.19 -4.98 24.26
CA THR A 516 -11.94 -5.79 25.45
C THR A 516 -10.59 -6.51 25.37
N GLU A 517 -10.19 -6.99 24.18
CA GLU A 517 -8.89 -7.58 23.93
C GLU A 517 -7.76 -6.56 24.10
N PHE A 518 -7.94 -5.36 23.55
CA PHE A 518 -6.98 -4.26 23.70
C PHE A 518 -6.78 -3.90 25.17
N GLU A 519 -7.86 -3.77 25.95
CA GLU A 519 -7.79 -3.42 27.39
C GLU A 519 -7.16 -4.52 28.27
N LYS A 520 -7.24 -5.78 27.84
CA LYS A 520 -6.58 -6.91 28.55
C LYS A 520 -5.07 -6.97 28.26
N ASN A 521 -4.62 -6.36 27.20
CA ASN A 521 -3.22 -6.38 26.82
C ASN A 521 -2.47 -5.27 27.58
N GLU A 522 -1.81 -5.63 28.69
CA GLU A 522 -1.04 -4.71 29.54
C GLU A 522 0.06 -3.94 28.79
N GLU A 523 0.45 -4.41 27.61
CA GLU A 523 1.56 -3.85 26.83
C GLU A 523 1.16 -2.72 25.90
N THR A 524 -0.10 -2.67 25.46
CA THR A 524 -0.56 -1.67 24.49
C THR A 524 -1.02 -0.38 25.13
N GLY A 525 -1.02 -0.29 26.48
CA GLY A 525 -1.63 0.81 27.22
C GLY A 525 -3.17 0.66 27.26
N ASN A 526 -3.82 1.37 28.18
CA ASN A 526 -5.26 1.24 28.44
C ASN A 526 -6.02 2.55 28.22
N THR A 527 -5.42 3.51 27.52
CA THR A 527 -6.04 4.82 27.29
C THR A 527 -6.80 4.86 25.97
N LEU A 528 -7.85 5.70 25.93
CA LEU A 528 -8.62 5.93 24.71
C LEU A 528 -7.73 6.45 23.57
N GLY A 529 -6.72 7.29 23.87
CA GLY A 529 -5.79 7.80 22.87
C GLY A 529 -4.97 6.70 22.20
N GLU A 530 -4.41 5.77 23.00
CA GLU A 530 -3.64 4.62 22.49
C GLU A 530 -4.51 3.66 21.68
N PHE A 531 -5.75 3.45 22.08
CA PHE A 531 -6.70 2.65 21.30
C PHE A 531 -7.00 3.27 19.92
N LEU A 532 -7.28 4.58 19.87
CA LEU A 532 -7.53 5.31 18.62
C LEU A 532 -6.30 5.33 17.71
N GLU A 533 -5.10 5.41 18.29
CA GLU A 533 -3.84 5.30 17.58
C GLU A 533 -3.67 3.90 16.97
N ASN A 534 -3.90 2.85 17.79
CA ASN A 534 -3.81 1.47 17.34
C ASN A 534 -4.71 1.22 16.12
N ILE A 535 -6.00 1.58 16.20
CA ILE A 535 -6.94 1.43 15.08
C ILE A 535 -6.48 2.17 13.83
N SER A 536 -5.93 3.39 13.99
CA SER A 536 -5.51 4.22 12.85
C SER A 536 -4.30 3.63 12.11
N LEU A 537 -3.47 2.84 12.79
CA LEU A 537 -2.25 2.24 12.27
C LEU A 537 -2.43 0.78 11.79
N VAL A 538 -3.60 0.16 11.99
CA VAL A 538 -3.88 -1.23 11.55
C VAL A 538 -3.92 -1.32 10.02
N SER A 539 -3.24 -2.33 9.48
CA SER A 539 -3.26 -2.70 8.04
C SER A 539 -4.08 -3.96 7.78
N ASP A 540 -4.44 -4.21 6.50
CA ASP A 540 -5.23 -5.38 6.11
C ASP A 540 -4.54 -6.72 6.45
N ILE A 541 -3.20 -6.73 6.47
CA ILE A 541 -2.40 -7.93 6.76
C ILE A 541 -2.42 -8.25 8.25
N ASP A 542 -2.63 -7.26 9.11
CA ASP A 542 -2.64 -7.45 10.57
C ASP A 542 -3.81 -8.30 11.06
N GLY A 543 -4.89 -8.41 10.28
CA GLY A 543 -6.07 -9.24 10.56
C GLY A 543 -6.05 -10.63 9.91
N TYR A 544 -4.93 -11.04 9.30
CA TYR A 544 -4.82 -12.36 8.70
C TYR A 544 -4.59 -13.44 9.76
N ASP A 545 -5.57 -14.35 9.90
CA ASP A 545 -5.47 -15.55 10.75
C ASP A 545 -4.97 -16.73 9.91
N GLU A 546 -3.80 -17.25 10.26
CA GLU A 546 -3.15 -18.39 9.61
C GLU A 546 -3.78 -19.74 10.00
N ASN A 547 -4.64 -19.78 11.02
CA ASN A 547 -5.27 -21.02 11.50
C ASN A 547 -6.59 -21.33 10.78
N GLU A 548 -7.15 -20.42 9.98
CA GLU A 548 -8.37 -20.64 9.22
C GLU A 548 -8.06 -21.45 7.95
N ASP A 549 -8.66 -22.66 7.83
CA ASP A 549 -8.44 -23.51 6.65
C ASP A 549 -9.20 -22.98 5.43
N SER A 550 -8.67 -21.95 4.81
CA SER A 550 -9.20 -21.32 3.61
C SER A 550 -8.08 -20.88 2.67
N ALA A 551 -8.31 -20.98 1.35
CA ALA A 551 -7.38 -20.45 0.35
C ALA A 551 -7.35 -18.92 0.41
N VAL A 552 -6.18 -18.31 0.26
CA VAL A 552 -6.02 -16.88 0.44
C VAL A 552 -5.86 -16.17 -0.89
N LEU A 553 -6.68 -15.13 -1.10
CA LEU A 553 -6.64 -14.27 -2.29
C LEU A 553 -6.08 -12.90 -1.91
N MET A 554 -5.07 -12.42 -2.62
CA MET A 554 -4.50 -11.10 -2.34
C MET A 554 -3.76 -10.49 -3.53
N THR A 555 -3.52 -9.19 -3.46
CA THR A 555 -2.58 -8.57 -4.40
C THR A 555 -1.14 -9.00 -4.09
N ILE A 556 -0.28 -8.98 -5.10
CA ILE A 556 1.15 -9.29 -4.91
C ILE A 556 1.79 -8.35 -3.87
N HIS A 557 1.38 -7.07 -3.82
CA HIS A 557 1.87 -6.14 -2.80
C HIS A 557 1.51 -6.56 -1.37
N SER A 558 0.29 -7.07 -1.19
CA SER A 558 -0.18 -7.59 0.11
C SER A 558 0.51 -8.90 0.50
N ALA A 559 1.09 -9.63 -0.45
CA ALA A 559 1.80 -10.88 -0.19
C ALA A 559 3.23 -10.67 0.34
N LYS A 560 3.75 -9.42 0.31
CA LYS A 560 5.07 -9.13 0.88
C LYS A 560 5.08 -9.42 2.37
N GLY A 561 6.10 -10.16 2.82
CA GLY A 561 6.20 -10.64 4.22
C GLY A 561 5.52 -11.98 4.48
N LEU A 562 4.61 -12.43 3.62
CA LEU A 562 3.93 -13.72 3.74
C LEU A 562 4.63 -14.81 2.93
N GLU A 563 4.28 -16.08 3.18
CA GLU A 563 4.83 -17.25 2.47
C GLU A 563 3.86 -18.44 2.53
N PHE A 564 3.74 -19.18 1.45
CA PHE A 564 2.77 -20.27 1.32
C PHE A 564 3.40 -21.51 0.67
N PRO A 565 3.00 -22.73 1.05
CA PRO A 565 3.41 -23.96 0.37
C PRO A 565 3.17 -23.87 -1.14
N ILE A 566 1.98 -23.43 -1.55
CA ILE A 566 1.54 -23.35 -2.94
C ILE A 566 1.10 -21.94 -3.29
N VAL A 567 1.65 -21.41 -4.38
CA VAL A 567 1.30 -20.08 -4.88
C VAL A 567 0.82 -20.16 -6.32
N PHE A 568 -0.31 -19.52 -6.60
CA PHE A 568 -0.85 -19.28 -7.94
C PHE A 568 -0.63 -17.82 -8.30
N LEU A 569 0.26 -17.55 -9.27
CA LEU A 569 0.47 -16.22 -9.83
C LEU A 569 -0.41 -16.06 -11.07
N SER A 570 -1.52 -15.33 -10.91
CA SER A 570 -2.56 -15.19 -11.93
C SER A 570 -2.33 -13.99 -12.85
N GLY A 571 -2.58 -14.19 -14.15
CA GLY A 571 -2.61 -13.12 -15.14
C GLY A 571 -1.23 -12.54 -15.48
N LEU A 572 -0.23 -13.39 -15.69
CA LEU A 572 1.11 -12.93 -16.10
C LEU A 572 1.12 -12.55 -17.59
N GLU A 573 0.53 -11.39 -17.92
CA GLU A 573 0.22 -10.90 -19.27
C GLU A 573 0.64 -9.44 -19.44
N GLU A 574 1.16 -9.06 -20.63
CA GLU A 574 1.48 -7.67 -20.99
C GLU A 574 0.23 -6.79 -20.87
N GLY A 575 0.38 -5.63 -20.22
CA GLY A 575 -0.69 -4.68 -19.98
C GLY A 575 -1.50 -4.95 -18.71
N LEU A 576 -1.37 -6.15 -18.12
CA LEU A 576 -1.92 -6.50 -16.82
C LEU A 576 -0.81 -6.63 -15.77
N PHE A 577 0.21 -7.42 -16.08
CA PHE A 577 1.41 -7.56 -15.28
C PHE A 577 2.65 -7.82 -16.18
N PRO A 578 3.46 -6.79 -16.51
CA PRO A 578 3.40 -5.39 -16.01
C PRO A 578 2.16 -4.63 -16.48
N GLY A 579 1.74 -3.65 -15.65
CA GLY A 579 0.62 -2.76 -15.97
C GLY A 579 0.93 -1.82 -17.13
N MET A 580 -0.10 -1.41 -17.90
CA MET A 580 0.08 -0.52 -19.08
C MET A 580 0.87 0.77 -18.76
N ARG A 581 0.62 1.38 -17.60
CA ARG A 581 1.30 2.63 -17.19
C ARG A 581 2.77 2.43 -16.89
N SER A 582 3.13 1.30 -16.31
CA SER A 582 4.51 0.98 -15.96
C SER A 582 5.40 0.70 -17.18
N MET A 583 4.79 0.50 -18.38
CA MET A 583 5.54 0.29 -19.61
C MET A 583 6.14 1.58 -20.22
N GLU A 584 5.81 2.74 -19.67
CA GLU A 584 6.28 4.04 -20.16
C GLU A 584 7.68 4.41 -19.64
N SER A 585 8.16 3.73 -18.59
CA SER A 585 9.46 4.02 -17.94
C SER A 585 10.21 2.72 -17.63
N ASP A 586 11.52 2.71 -17.91
CA ASP A 586 12.39 1.57 -17.57
C ASP A 586 12.44 1.33 -16.05
N ASP A 587 12.46 2.40 -15.25
CA ASP A 587 12.46 2.32 -13.79
C ASP A 587 11.18 1.68 -13.24
N ASP A 588 10.03 1.97 -13.86
CA ASP A 588 8.75 1.39 -13.45
C ASP A 588 8.64 -0.08 -13.87
N ILE A 589 9.25 -0.45 -15.00
CA ILE A 589 9.40 -1.86 -15.40
C ILE A 589 10.32 -2.62 -14.42
N GLU A 590 11.38 -1.99 -13.95
CA GLU A 590 12.25 -2.62 -12.94
C GLU A 590 11.50 -2.84 -11.61
N GLU A 591 10.63 -1.90 -11.20
CA GLU A 591 9.77 -2.08 -10.02
C GLU A 591 8.75 -3.21 -10.23
N GLU A 592 8.07 -3.27 -11.37
CA GLU A 592 7.15 -4.38 -11.70
C GLU A 592 7.90 -5.72 -11.75
N ARG A 593 9.18 -5.74 -12.18
CA ARG A 593 10.00 -6.96 -12.16
C ARG A 593 10.36 -7.38 -10.72
N ARG A 594 10.67 -6.42 -9.83
CA ARG A 594 10.81 -6.71 -8.39
C ARG A 594 9.51 -7.25 -7.80
N LEU A 595 8.36 -6.72 -8.24
CA LEU A 595 7.06 -7.23 -7.82
C LEU A 595 6.85 -8.69 -8.31
N CYS A 596 7.28 -9.02 -9.52
CA CYS A 596 7.26 -10.40 -10.03
C CYS A 596 8.19 -11.31 -9.22
N TYR A 597 9.39 -10.85 -8.91
CA TYR A 597 10.33 -11.56 -8.04
C TYR A 597 9.73 -11.80 -6.64
N VAL A 598 9.06 -10.79 -6.05
CA VAL A 598 8.34 -10.95 -4.78
C VAL A 598 7.29 -12.04 -4.91
N ALA A 599 6.45 -12.04 -5.96
CA ALA A 599 5.40 -13.03 -6.15
C ALA A 599 5.95 -14.46 -6.23
N ILE A 600 7.00 -14.67 -7.03
CA ILE A 600 7.66 -15.98 -7.19
C ILE A 600 8.22 -16.48 -5.87
N THR A 601 8.90 -15.61 -5.12
CA THR A 601 9.56 -15.95 -3.84
C THR A 601 8.61 -16.11 -2.66
N ARG A 602 7.28 -16.01 -2.86
CA ARG A 602 6.29 -16.36 -1.83
C ARG A 602 6.04 -17.86 -1.75
N ALA A 603 6.34 -18.61 -2.83
CA ALA A 603 6.15 -20.05 -2.89
C ALA A 603 7.27 -20.78 -2.12
N LYS A 604 6.88 -21.78 -1.32
CA LYS A 604 7.80 -22.70 -0.65
C LYS A 604 8.07 -23.92 -1.50
N GLU A 605 7.03 -24.63 -1.93
CA GLU A 605 7.10 -25.95 -2.55
C GLU A 605 6.67 -25.94 -4.02
N GLN A 606 5.58 -25.23 -4.33
CA GLN A 606 5.05 -25.23 -5.68
C GLN A 606 4.59 -23.84 -6.13
N LEU A 607 5.04 -23.44 -7.30
CA LEU A 607 4.58 -22.23 -7.99
C LEU A 607 3.79 -22.61 -9.26
N TYR A 608 2.61 -22.00 -9.40
CA TYR A 608 1.81 -22.01 -10.62
C TYR A 608 1.81 -20.62 -11.24
N ILE A 609 2.11 -20.52 -12.52
CA ILE A 609 1.98 -19.28 -13.29
C ILE A 609 0.84 -19.48 -14.28
N THR A 610 -0.13 -18.56 -14.26
CA THR A 610 -1.26 -18.64 -15.20
C THR A 610 -1.35 -17.39 -16.09
N LYS A 611 -1.82 -17.60 -17.31
CA LYS A 611 -2.09 -16.56 -18.31
C LYS A 611 -3.22 -17.01 -19.22
N THR A 612 -3.78 -16.11 -20.02
CA THR A 612 -4.90 -16.42 -20.93
C THR A 612 -4.55 -16.09 -22.38
N ILE A 613 -5.37 -16.57 -23.33
CA ILE A 613 -5.31 -16.21 -24.75
C ILE A 613 -6.10 -14.91 -24.99
N SER A 614 -7.19 -14.72 -24.24
CA SER A 614 -8.02 -13.52 -24.29
C SER A 614 -8.54 -13.18 -22.90
N ARG A 615 -8.72 -11.91 -22.61
CA ARG A 615 -9.25 -11.43 -21.33
C ARG A 615 -10.21 -10.28 -21.53
N THR A 616 -11.25 -10.22 -20.72
CA THR A 616 -12.22 -9.11 -20.70
C THR A 616 -11.80 -8.10 -19.65
N ILE A 617 -11.39 -6.89 -20.10
CA ILE A 617 -11.02 -5.76 -19.25
C ILE A 617 -11.98 -4.61 -19.55
N HIS A 618 -12.64 -4.07 -18.50
CA HIS A 618 -13.65 -3.00 -18.64
C HIS A 618 -14.73 -3.28 -19.68
N GLY A 619 -15.20 -4.54 -19.74
CA GLY A 619 -16.27 -4.98 -20.66
C GLY A 619 -15.83 -5.19 -22.11
N LYS A 620 -14.54 -5.11 -22.41
CA LYS A 620 -13.98 -5.37 -23.76
C LYS A 620 -13.09 -6.60 -23.71
N THR A 621 -13.42 -7.61 -24.51
CA THR A 621 -12.58 -8.79 -24.67
C THR A 621 -11.47 -8.48 -25.68
N MET A 622 -10.22 -8.67 -25.25
CA MET A 622 -9.03 -8.44 -26.07
C MET A 622 -8.11 -9.65 -26.02
N PRO A 623 -7.38 -9.93 -27.11
CA PRO A 623 -6.32 -10.94 -27.10
C PRO A 623 -5.21 -10.49 -26.14
N THR A 624 -4.62 -11.41 -25.43
CA THR A 624 -3.54 -11.19 -24.48
C THR A 624 -2.21 -11.69 -25.04
N THR A 625 -1.12 -11.11 -24.55
CA THR A 625 0.26 -11.55 -24.85
C THR A 625 0.92 -11.93 -23.53
N ALA A 626 1.68 -13.02 -23.53
CA ALA A 626 2.45 -13.42 -22.35
C ALA A 626 3.37 -12.29 -21.88
N SER A 627 3.42 -12.04 -20.59
CA SER A 627 4.29 -11.06 -19.93
C SER A 627 5.75 -11.25 -20.35
N ARG A 628 6.49 -10.14 -20.43
CA ARG A 628 7.95 -10.17 -20.60
C ARG A 628 8.63 -10.94 -19.45
N PHE A 629 8.12 -10.84 -18.24
CA PHE A 629 8.64 -11.55 -17.07
C PHE A 629 8.52 -13.06 -17.23
N PHE A 630 7.46 -13.55 -17.85
CA PHE A 630 7.32 -14.97 -18.19
C PHE A 630 8.38 -15.43 -19.19
N LYS A 631 8.75 -14.58 -20.15
CA LYS A 631 9.78 -14.89 -21.16
C LYS A 631 11.21 -14.83 -20.60
N GLU A 632 11.39 -14.16 -19.46
CA GLU A 632 12.67 -14.07 -18.75
C GLU A 632 12.99 -15.33 -17.92
N ILE A 633 11.99 -16.23 -17.72
CA ILE A 633 12.20 -17.52 -17.05
C ILE A 633 12.65 -18.56 -18.09
N PRO A 634 13.82 -19.22 -17.91
CA PRO A 634 14.28 -20.28 -18.77
C PRO A 634 13.32 -21.47 -18.80
N VAL A 635 13.15 -22.07 -20.00
CA VAL A 635 12.17 -23.16 -20.25
C VAL A 635 12.48 -24.41 -19.40
N GLU A 636 13.73 -24.61 -19.03
CA GLU A 636 14.17 -25.74 -18.20
C GLU A 636 13.56 -25.74 -16.80
N TYR A 637 13.18 -24.56 -16.27
CA TYR A 637 12.52 -24.43 -14.97
C TYR A 637 10.98 -24.50 -15.08
N LEU A 638 10.43 -24.55 -16.30
CA LEU A 638 9.00 -24.54 -16.57
C LEU A 638 8.45 -25.93 -16.94
N GLU A 639 7.23 -26.23 -16.53
CA GLU A 639 6.47 -27.39 -16.95
C GLU A 639 5.06 -26.95 -17.37
N ASP A 640 4.78 -27.11 -18.68
CA ASP A 640 3.48 -26.72 -19.25
C ASP A 640 2.40 -27.74 -18.92
N LYS A 641 1.38 -27.33 -18.17
CA LYS A 641 0.19 -28.09 -17.78
C LYS A 641 -1.03 -27.78 -18.64
N THR A 642 -0.84 -27.04 -19.74
CA THR A 642 -1.94 -26.60 -20.60
C THR A 642 -2.55 -27.78 -21.37
N THR A 643 -3.77 -28.15 -21.04
CA THR A 643 -4.56 -29.12 -21.78
C THR A 643 -5.48 -28.40 -22.77
N LEU A 644 -4.96 -28.08 -23.96
CA LEU A 644 -5.77 -27.45 -24.99
C LEU A 644 -6.77 -28.45 -25.57
N GLN A 645 -8.05 -28.09 -25.58
CA GLN A 645 -9.03 -28.86 -26.36
C GLN A 645 -8.64 -28.83 -27.85
N PRO A 646 -8.85 -29.92 -28.62
CA PRO A 646 -8.39 -30.04 -30.03
C PRO A 646 -8.82 -28.92 -30.96
N LYS A 647 -9.96 -28.25 -30.67
CA LYS A 647 -10.44 -27.09 -31.43
C LYS A 647 -9.58 -25.82 -31.19
N VAL A 648 -9.04 -25.62 -30.01
CA VAL A 648 -8.25 -24.46 -29.66
C VAL A 648 -6.79 -24.63 -30.15
N ALA A 649 -6.27 -25.86 -30.10
CA ALA A 649 -4.96 -26.20 -30.65
C ALA A 649 -4.87 -25.86 -32.16
N LYS A 650 -5.96 -26.09 -32.90
CA LYS A 650 -6.03 -25.76 -34.32
C LYS A 650 -6.04 -24.26 -34.59
N VAL A 651 -6.76 -23.48 -33.77
CA VAL A 651 -6.78 -22.01 -33.86
C VAL A 651 -5.41 -21.39 -33.49
N MET A 652 -4.70 -21.94 -32.48
CA MET A 652 -3.34 -21.50 -32.14
C MET A 652 -2.33 -21.83 -33.26
N GLN A 653 -2.48 -22.96 -33.90
CA GLN A 653 -1.63 -23.36 -35.03
C GLN A 653 -1.88 -22.44 -36.25
N ASP A 654 -3.14 -22.04 -36.49
CA ASP A 654 -3.54 -21.09 -37.53
C ASP A 654 -3.10 -19.65 -37.23
N LEU A 655 -2.96 -19.28 -35.95
CA LEU A 655 -2.45 -18.00 -35.50
C LEU A 655 -0.91 -17.92 -35.38
N GLY A 656 -0.20 -18.99 -35.74
CA GLY A 656 1.26 -19.02 -35.77
C GLY A 656 1.94 -19.11 -34.40
N VAL A 657 1.24 -19.46 -33.34
CA VAL A 657 1.80 -19.68 -31.98
C VAL A 657 2.37 -21.10 -31.93
N ARG A 658 3.67 -21.25 -32.17
CA ARG A 658 4.36 -22.56 -32.10
C ARG A 658 4.69 -22.89 -30.65
N ASN A 659 4.22 -24.06 -30.18
CA ASN A 659 4.75 -24.72 -28.98
C ASN A 659 6.23 -25.01 -29.18
N ALA A 660 7.07 -24.58 -28.26
CA ALA A 660 8.49 -24.88 -28.26
C ALA A 660 8.69 -26.35 -27.84
N ALA A 661 8.77 -27.26 -28.80
CA ALA A 661 9.36 -28.59 -28.61
C ALA A 661 10.71 -28.61 -29.33
N ALA A 662 11.75 -28.96 -28.57
CA ALA A 662 13.13 -29.26 -28.84
C ALA A 662 13.76 -28.99 -30.22
N PRO A 663 15.02 -28.48 -30.28
CA PRO A 663 15.66 -28.07 -31.51
C PRO A 663 16.28 -29.29 -32.24
N LYS A 664 15.86 -29.53 -33.48
CA LYS A 664 16.72 -30.18 -34.48
C LYS A 664 17.26 -29.11 -35.43
N LYS A 665 18.56 -28.96 -35.44
CA LYS A 665 19.31 -28.24 -36.46
C LYS A 665 19.03 -28.84 -37.83
N GLU A 666 18.60 -27.99 -38.77
CA GLU A 666 19.07 -28.12 -40.17
C GLU A 666 18.83 -26.78 -40.91
N VAL A 667 19.89 -26.34 -41.52
CA VAL A 667 20.02 -25.17 -42.42
C VAL A 667 19.44 -25.60 -43.77
N TYR A 668 18.58 -24.78 -44.39
CA TYR A 668 18.64 -24.55 -45.82
C TYR A 668 17.93 -23.29 -46.30
N MET A 669 18.54 -22.67 -47.25
CA MET A 669 18.21 -21.41 -47.93
C MET A 669 16.97 -21.46 -48.86
N THR A 670 16.36 -20.30 -48.98
CA THR A 670 15.76 -19.64 -50.16
C THR A 670 14.63 -20.33 -50.96
N LYS A 671 13.50 -19.70 -51.09
CA LYS A 671 12.94 -19.01 -52.29
C LYS A 671 11.50 -18.63 -52.07
N GLY A 672 11.18 -17.40 -52.42
CA GLY A 672 9.83 -16.87 -52.33
C GLY A 672 8.87 -17.47 -53.34
N PHE A 673 7.58 -17.45 -53.00
CA PHE A 673 6.47 -17.31 -53.93
C PHE A 673 5.31 -16.63 -53.23
N GLY A 674 4.82 -15.53 -53.84
CA GLY A 674 3.66 -14.81 -53.37
C GLY A 674 2.37 -15.53 -53.75
N SER A 675 1.37 -15.39 -52.91
CA SER A 675 -0.01 -15.44 -53.32
C SER A 675 -0.86 -14.51 -52.46
N SER A 676 -1.56 -13.67 -53.13
CA SER A 676 -2.42 -12.59 -52.71
C SER A 676 -3.62 -13.11 -51.92
N VAL A 677 -3.80 -12.59 -50.67
CA VAL A 677 -5.09 -12.50 -50.03
C VAL A 677 -5.44 -11.03 -49.90
N LYS A 678 -6.53 -10.64 -50.54
CA LYS A 678 -7.06 -9.27 -50.44
C LYS A 678 -7.50 -8.99 -49.02
N SER A 679 -6.73 -8.14 -48.31
CA SER A 679 -7.18 -7.46 -47.11
C SER A 679 -7.68 -6.08 -47.51
N SER A 680 -8.90 -5.79 -47.10
CA SER A 680 -9.52 -4.46 -47.27
C SER A 680 -8.68 -3.38 -46.63
N GLY A 681 -8.15 -2.45 -47.45
CA GLY A 681 -7.82 -1.09 -47.11
C GLY A 681 -6.82 -0.86 -45.95
N SER A 682 -5.52 -1.10 -46.19
CA SER A 682 -4.48 -0.45 -45.37
C SER A 682 -4.36 0.99 -45.83
N THR A 683 -4.83 1.93 -45.03
CA THR A 683 -4.59 3.36 -45.28
C THR A 683 -3.11 3.61 -44.99
N ASP A 684 -2.36 4.01 -46.05
CA ASP A 684 -0.95 4.37 -45.94
C ASP A 684 -0.84 5.76 -45.27
N TYR A 685 -0.46 5.78 -44.01
CA TYR A 685 -0.32 6.99 -43.20
C TYR A 685 0.98 7.75 -43.47
N SER A 686 1.88 7.26 -44.32
CA SER A 686 3.14 7.92 -44.71
C SER A 686 2.92 9.19 -45.60
N LYS A 687 1.69 9.44 -46.00
CA LYS A 687 1.31 10.57 -46.89
C LYS A 687 1.16 11.93 -46.22
N PHE A 688 1.12 11.97 -44.87
CA PHE A 688 0.98 13.24 -44.14
C PHE A 688 2.33 13.93 -44.00
N LYS A 689 2.36 15.22 -44.31
CA LYS A 689 3.56 16.09 -44.21
C LYS A 689 3.22 17.37 -43.45
N ALA A 690 4.24 18.01 -42.89
CA ALA A 690 4.10 19.35 -42.35
C ALA A 690 3.64 20.32 -43.45
N GLY A 691 2.68 21.19 -43.16
CA GLY A 691 2.01 22.10 -44.10
C GLY A 691 0.74 21.50 -44.73
N ASP A 692 0.42 20.22 -44.52
CA ASP A 692 -0.82 19.65 -45.06
C ASP A 692 -2.03 20.15 -44.24
N THR A 693 -3.10 20.54 -44.95
CA THR A 693 -4.38 20.87 -44.33
C THR A 693 -5.21 19.59 -44.16
N VAL A 694 -5.74 19.39 -43.00
CA VAL A 694 -6.53 18.19 -42.62
C VAL A 694 -7.87 18.59 -42.01
N GLU A 695 -8.84 17.69 -42.14
CA GLU A 695 -10.14 17.80 -41.49
C GLU A 695 -10.37 16.65 -40.53
N HIS A 696 -10.70 16.99 -39.30
CA HIS A 696 -11.07 16.04 -38.26
C HIS A 696 -12.57 16.16 -37.92
N ARG A 697 -13.26 15.03 -37.82
CA ARG A 697 -14.73 15.02 -37.62
C ARG A 697 -15.22 15.83 -36.43
N THR A 698 -14.44 15.93 -35.38
CA THR A 698 -14.80 16.60 -34.11
C THR A 698 -14.11 17.94 -33.95
N PHE A 699 -12.90 18.14 -34.52
CA PHE A 699 -12.04 19.29 -34.29
C PHE A 699 -12.00 20.24 -35.46
N GLY A 700 -12.68 19.91 -36.58
CA GLY A 700 -12.72 20.76 -37.77
C GLY A 700 -11.40 20.78 -38.56
N ARG A 701 -11.15 21.90 -39.25
CA ARG A 701 -9.94 22.11 -40.05
C ARG A 701 -8.73 22.42 -39.18
N GLY A 702 -7.57 21.91 -39.60
CA GLY A 702 -6.30 22.19 -38.98
C GLY A 702 -5.14 21.97 -39.93
N GLU A 703 -3.99 22.57 -39.64
CA GLU A 703 -2.75 22.43 -40.38
C GLU A 703 -1.76 21.53 -39.60
N ILE A 704 -1.13 20.59 -40.30
CA ILE A 704 -0.10 19.74 -39.74
C ILE A 704 1.20 20.51 -39.56
N LEU A 705 1.59 20.78 -38.34
CA LEU A 705 2.86 21.46 -38.04
C LEU A 705 4.03 20.49 -38.15
N LYS A 706 3.82 19.20 -37.76
CA LYS A 706 4.86 18.18 -37.80
C LYS A 706 4.22 16.80 -37.95
N ALA A 707 4.83 15.95 -38.79
CA ALA A 707 4.49 14.56 -38.95
C ALA A 707 5.71 13.69 -38.61
N THR A 708 5.61 12.85 -37.61
CA THR A 708 6.71 11.98 -37.15
C THR A 708 6.32 10.51 -37.35
N PRO A 709 7.01 9.78 -38.24
CA PRO A 709 6.73 8.36 -38.45
C PRO A 709 6.91 7.52 -37.15
N CYS A 710 5.99 6.58 -36.90
CA CYS A 710 6.03 5.69 -35.75
C CYS A 710 5.59 4.28 -36.16
N GLY A 711 6.52 3.42 -36.56
CA GLY A 711 6.22 2.09 -37.13
C GLY A 711 5.36 2.22 -38.42
N ASN A 712 4.17 1.58 -38.43
CA ASN A 712 3.21 1.67 -39.55
C ASN A 712 2.21 2.81 -39.43
N ASP A 713 2.39 3.76 -38.49
CA ASP A 713 1.53 4.89 -38.22
C ASP A 713 2.35 6.21 -38.23
N CYS A 714 1.70 7.35 -38.03
CA CYS A 714 2.33 8.65 -37.96
C CYS A 714 1.75 9.49 -36.84
N ILE A 715 2.61 10.08 -36.01
CA ILE A 715 2.21 11.07 -35.02
C ILE A 715 2.12 12.43 -35.71
N LEU A 716 0.92 13.00 -35.68
CA LEU A 716 0.62 14.30 -36.26
C LEU A 716 0.49 15.36 -35.17
N GLU A 717 1.24 16.44 -35.30
CA GLU A 717 1.08 17.65 -34.51
C GLU A 717 0.29 18.64 -35.35
N ILE A 718 -0.95 18.93 -34.97
CA ILE A 718 -1.92 19.69 -35.79
C ILE A 718 -2.37 20.92 -35.02
N GLN A 719 -2.34 22.06 -35.68
CA GLN A 719 -2.97 23.29 -35.22
C GLN A 719 -4.37 23.39 -35.81
N PHE A 720 -5.41 23.15 -34.99
CA PHE A 720 -6.80 23.27 -35.39
C PHE A 720 -7.30 24.70 -35.20
N GLU A 721 -8.13 25.16 -36.14
CA GLU A 721 -8.70 26.52 -36.11
C GLU A 721 -9.63 26.72 -34.88
N SER A 722 -10.34 25.68 -34.45
CA SER A 722 -11.38 25.78 -33.42
C SER A 722 -10.88 25.51 -31.99
N ILE A 723 -9.80 24.70 -31.83
CA ILE A 723 -9.38 24.18 -30.51
C ILE A 723 -7.88 24.28 -30.24
N GLY A 724 -7.12 24.92 -31.19
CA GLY A 724 -5.68 25.07 -31.04
C GLY A 724 -4.86 23.80 -31.30
N PHE A 725 -3.69 23.72 -30.70
CA PHE A 725 -2.71 22.65 -30.91
C PHE A 725 -3.17 21.30 -30.33
N LYS A 726 -3.03 20.22 -31.15
CA LYS A 726 -3.25 18.84 -30.72
C LYS A 726 -2.21 17.89 -31.33
N ARG A 727 -1.81 16.89 -30.56
CA ARG A 727 -0.95 15.80 -30.99
C ARG A 727 -1.77 14.50 -31.08
N LEU A 728 -1.87 13.89 -32.27
CA LEU A 728 -2.76 12.78 -32.56
C LEU A 728 -1.99 11.70 -33.36
N MET A 729 -2.37 10.43 -33.20
CA MET A 729 -1.90 9.34 -34.06
C MET A 729 -2.82 9.24 -35.30
N ALA A 730 -2.26 9.21 -36.50
CA ALA A 730 -2.99 9.26 -37.76
C ALA A 730 -4.02 8.15 -37.93
N ALA A 731 -3.68 6.92 -37.49
CA ALA A 731 -4.59 5.76 -37.53
C ALA A 731 -5.84 5.94 -36.67
N PHE A 732 -5.72 6.59 -35.53
CA PHE A 732 -6.82 6.76 -34.57
C PHE A 732 -7.58 8.08 -34.80
N ALA A 733 -6.92 9.11 -35.27
CA ALA A 733 -7.49 10.43 -35.45
C ALA A 733 -8.48 10.52 -36.61
N LYS A 734 -8.49 9.53 -37.53
CA LYS A 734 -9.36 9.54 -38.76
C LYS A 734 -9.40 10.88 -39.45
N VAL A 735 -8.25 11.57 -39.52
CA VAL A 735 -8.11 12.82 -40.23
C VAL A 735 -8.09 12.57 -41.76
N LYS A 736 -8.78 13.42 -42.49
CA LYS A 736 -8.73 13.43 -43.96
C LYS A 736 -7.85 14.60 -44.42
N LYS A 737 -6.91 14.31 -45.30
CA LYS A 737 -6.16 15.37 -45.97
C LYS A 737 -7.08 16.08 -46.98
N ILE A 738 -7.12 17.43 -46.93
CA ILE A 738 -7.96 18.23 -47.81
C ILE A 738 -7.14 18.70 -49.04
N ASN A 739 -5.82 18.83 -48.90
CA ASN A 739 -4.87 19.14 -49.99
C ASN A 739 -3.57 18.37 -49.81
#